data_b5ec9bbc2714623b6480306831628516
#
_entry.id   b5ec9bbc2714623b6480306831628516
#
_cell.length_a   1.000
_cell.length_b   1.000
_cell.length_c   1.000
_cell.angle_alpha   90.00
_cell.angle_beta   90.00
_cell.angle_gamma   90.00
#
_symmetry.space_group_name_H-M   'P 1'
#
loop_
_entity.id
_entity.type
_entity.pdbx_description
1 polymer ?
#
loop_
_entity_poly.entity_id
_entity_poly.type
_entity_poly.pdbx_seq_one_letter_code
_entity_poly.pdbx_strand_id
1 'polypeptide(L)'
;MVCLEVVNYAVHTQGLDGESLAFLKHTLLQYVRQSYGAGVQQEPDPAHLQNKLTQTLTYLFVFLYRDGWQSFLDDFLDLTGLHQNVDNVSGVLFYLRVLSSVHDEIADMLLSRQSGDSKRNTELKDQLRAQDMQKVAESWKQLLSRYSGNDVVVDLVLKVIGKWVSWMDISLVVSQDMLNLLLPVVGRTGSEDKVRDTAIDTLTEICGKKMRSTDKMDMISFLNLQDIVSQLVASPMLNDLKGTPQYDTDLAEAIAKLVNTTVADIIRALDDNQATDDTRTRAKQHLDGFLPLLLRFFSDEYDEVCSTVIPSLTDLLTFLRKLGQLNQEYSNMLSPILNAIVQKMRYDETTSWGNEDEQTDEAEFQELRRRLQYLQKTIAAIDQNLYMDVLSNLVATTFQTLDQQGSHMDWRDLDLALHEMYLFGELALPNQGLGTKSQPSTEASERLVVMMQKMVESGIANFSHPAIVLQYMEICVRYCVVFETHSQYIPQVLENFVRLVHHNHVRIKTRSWYLFHRFIKHLRSRVGNVAETVIQSIGDLLPIKAEVPGEDADDDMSSDESDHSADALFTSQLYLFEAIGCISSTHSTPAENQALYARSVMDPLFQDMEVHLPRAKGGDAQANLQIHHIVMALGTLAHGFSDWTPGSTAANQHGPPDKLVSDEFSRAAEAILIALRELNSSAEIRTACRSAFSKLLGVLGAAVLPQLPKWIEGLLSQSSSKDEMAMFLRLLDQVVFGFKTEIYDVLNMLLTPLLQRIFGGLGEPISGTDDEIQLAELRREYLSFIQIILNNGLEGVLISEANQGFFEPMIASVLELAKTLDGNLGPSRLAFTIMARISALWGGPDVATISREPTAPTGSPSPAIPGFDHFIMERFHSTCWEVMRNPSFKPSSDAQTKQVLTEIAALEQMIYTKTGNVYIHQMQNEVFPSLGINGDDFLRSLTTSTDKRQFSNYLQQLLSSR
;
A
#
# COMPACT_ATOMS: atom_id res chain seq x y z
N MET A 1 8.23 19.14 -42.74
CA MET A 1 8.42 18.71 -41.34
C MET A 1 9.66 19.36 -40.72
N VAL A 2 10.88 19.05 -41.14
CA VAL A 2 12.11 19.56 -40.51
C VAL A 2 12.15 21.09 -40.45
N CYS A 3 11.78 21.80 -41.52
CA CYS A 3 11.75 23.27 -41.53
C CYS A 3 10.77 23.83 -40.50
N LEU A 4 9.58 23.25 -40.37
CA LEU A 4 8.61 23.68 -39.39
C LEU A 4 9.07 23.40 -37.95
N GLU A 5 9.82 22.30 -37.72
CA GLU A 5 10.39 22.03 -36.39
C GLU A 5 11.47 23.03 -36.02
N VAL A 6 12.33 23.40 -36.95
CA VAL A 6 13.34 24.44 -36.72
C VAL A 6 12.68 25.78 -36.44
N VAL A 7 11.63 26.15 -37.20
CA VAL A 7 10.85 27.37 -36.96
C VAL A 7 10.18 27.34 -35.61
N ASN A 8 9.55 26.21 -35.24
CA ASN A 8 8.91 26.08 -33.93
C ASN A 8 9.90 26.25 -32.79
N TYR A 9 11.06 25.62 -32.89
CA TYR A 9 12.12 25.77 -31.90
C TYR A 9 12.56 27.23 -31.78
N ALA A 10 12.84 27.91 -32.95
CA ALA A 10 13.28 29.28 -32.94
C ALA A 10 12.22 30.26 -32.37
N VAL A 11 10.95 30.07 -32.72
CA VAL A 11 9.84 30.89 -32.18
C VAL A 11 9.67 30.64 -30.68
N HIS A 12 9.68 29.39 -30.24
CA HIS A 12 9.46 29.02 -28.85
C HIS A 12 10.57 29.52 -27.91
N THR A 13 11.82 29.52 -28.37
CA THR A 13 12.96 30.04 -27.59
C THR A 13 13.11 31.55 -27.61
N GLN A 14 12.20 32.26 -28.23
CA GLN A 14 12.26 33.74 -28.41
C GLN A 14 13.53 34.25 -29.11
N GLY A 15 14.09 33.40 -29.96
CA GLY A 15 15.31 33.70 -30.72
C GLY A 15 15.09 34.56 -31.98
N LEU A 16 13.83 34.89 -32.34
CA LEU A 16 13.47 35.64 -33.53
C LEU A 16 13.11 37.09 -33.20
N ASP A 17 13.60 38.02 -34.01
CA ASP A 17 13.22 39.44 -33.96
C ASP A 17 11.83 39.70 -34.58
N GLY A 18 11.29 40.92 -34.39
CA GLY A 18 9.97 41.27 -34.88
C GLY A 18 9.82 41.24 -36.40
N GLU A 19 10.87 41.54 -37.14
CA GLU A 19 10.87 41.46 -38.62
C GLU A 19 10.78 40.03 -39.09
N SER A 20 11.57 39.13 -38.51
CA SER A 20 11.57 37.69 -38.79
C SER A 20 10.18 37.08 -38.46
N LEU A 21 9.58 37.42 -37.34
CA LEU A 21 8.22 36.98 -36.98
C LEU A 21 7.15 37.49 -37.95
N ALA A 22 7.25 38.74 -38.39
CA ALA A 22 6.35 39.32 -39.42
C ALA A 22 6.52 38.65 -40.78
N PHE A 23 7.76 38.32 -41.19
CA PHE A 23 8.04 37.59 -42.42
C PHE A 23 7.45 36.17 -42.35
N LEU A 24 7.66 35.43 -41.28
CA LEU A 24 7.08 34.10 -41.07
C LEU A 24 5.56 34.14 -41.13
N LYS A 25 4.93 35.06 -40.42
CA LYS A 25 3.48 35.29 -40.47
C LYS A 25 3.01 35.43 -41.91
N HIS A 26 3.61 36.35 -42.67
CA HIS A 26 3.19 36.63 -44.05
C HIS A 26 3.34 35.40 -44.94
N THR A 27 4.50 34.71 -44.85
CA THR A 27 4.80 33.55 -45.67
C THR A 27 3.88 32.38 -45.38
N LEU A 28 3.69 32.07 -44.11
CA LEU A 28 2.81 30.96 -43.68
C LEU A 28 1.34 31.28 -44.00
N LEU A 29 0.88 32.51 -43.80
CA LEU A 29 -0.50 32.92 -44.13
C LEU A 29 -0.73 32.83 -45.64
N GLN A 30 0.25 33.22 -46.45
CA GLN A 30 0.18 33.05 -47.92
C GLN A 30 0.07 31.59 -48.30
N TYR A 31 0.89 30.73 -47.72
CA TYR A 31 0.82 29.28 -47.94
C TYR A 31 -0.54 28.70 -47.56
N VAL A 32 -1.06 29.03 -46.38
CA VAL A 32 -2.35 28.56 -45.92
C VAL A 32 -3.50 28.99 -46.84
N ARG A 33 -3.47 30.26 -47.28
CA ARG A 33 -4.48 30.79 -48.26
C ARG A 33 -4.43 30.06 -49.59
N GLN A 34 -3.20 29.71 -50.07
CA GLN A 34 -3.00 28.95 -51.31
C GLN A 34 -3.41 27.52 -51.21
N SER A 35 -3.26 26.87 -50.03
CA SER A 35 -3.54 25.45 -49.82
C SER A 35 -4.94 25.16 -49.35
N TYR A 36 -5.55 26.08 -48.58
CA TYR A 36 -6.85 25.90 -47.89
C TYR A 36 -7.87 26.96 -48.20
N GLY A 37 -7.58 27.96 -49.05
CA GLY A 37 -8.50 29.03 -49.41
C GLY A 37 -9.70 28.54 -50.21
N ALA A 38 -10.79 29.31 -50.22
CA ALA A 38 -11.99 28.98 -50.99
C ALA A 38 -11.71 28.91 -52.50
N GLY A 39 -12.14 27.83 -53.17
CA GLY A 39 -11.94 27.59 -54.60
C GLY A 39 -10.63 26.87 -54.93
N VAL A 40 -9.80 26.52 -53.99
CA VAL A 40 -8.59 25.71 -54.19
C VAL A 40 -8.98 24.25 -54.41
N GLN A 41 -8.47 23.69 -55.54
CA GLN A 41 -8.72 22.28 -55.90
C GLN A 41 -7.56 21.33 -55.49
N GLN A 42 -6.65 21.76 -54.63
CA GLN A 42 -5.52 20.98 -54.19
C GLN A 42 -5.92 20.01 -53.07
N GLU A 43 -5.34 18.81 -53.08
CA GLU A 43 -5.52 17.88 -51.96
C GLU A 43 -4.92 18.51 -50.69
N PRO A 44 -5.56 18.37 -49.54
CA PRO A 44 -5.05 18.90 -48.27
C PRO A 44 -3.74 18.20 -47.88
N ASP A 45 -2.88 18.93 -47.21
CA ASP A 45 -1.64 18.36 -46.64
C ASP A 45 -1.92 17.13 -45.75
N PRO A 46 -0.99 16.18 -45.64
CA PRO A 46 -1.12 15.07 -44.69
C PRO A 46 -1.31 15.56 -43.24
N ALA A 47 -2.09 14.80 -42.44
CA ALA A 47 -2.51 15.21 -41.09
C ALA A 47 -1.33 15.64 -40.18
N HIS A 48 -0.20 14.92 -40.25
CA HIS A 48 1.00 15.28 -39.47
C HIS A 48 1.60 16.63 -39.85
N LEU A 49 1.50 17.03 -41.13
CA LEU A 49 1.97 18.33 -41.60
C LEU A 49 0.99 19.42 -41.18
N GLN A 50 -0.34 19.18 -41.29
CA GLN A 50 -1.37 20.08 -40.83
C GLN A 50 -1.19 20.37 -39.31
N ASN A 51 -0.99 19.33 -38.50
CA ASN A 51 -0.77 19.48 -37.06
C ASN A 51 0.47 20.33 -36.74
N LYS A 52 1.55 20.12 -37.47
CA LYS A 52 2.79 20.89 -37.27
C LYS A 52 2.65 22.33 -37.72
N LEU A 53 1.95 22.57 -38.83
CA LEU A 53 1.67 23.88 -39.34
C LEU A 53 0.78 24.68 -38.38
N THR A 54 -0.32 24.05 -37.87
CA THR A 54 -1.19 24.69 -36.88
C THR A 54 -0.44 24.99 -35.59
N GLN A 55 0.45 24.11 -35.12
CA GLN A 55 1.31 24.37 -33.97
C GLN A 55 2.21 25.60 -34.18
N THR A 56 2.84 25.71 -35.38
CA THR A 56 3.69 26.86 -35.73
C THR A 56 2.89 28.17 -35.73
N LEU A 57 1.68 28.15 -36.34
CA LEU A 57 0.77 29.29 -36.35
C LEU A 57 0.30 29.67 -34.94
N THR A 58 0.07 28.71 -34.07
CA THR A 58 -0.30 28.95 -32.67
C THR A 58 0.85 29.57 -31.89
N TYR A 59 2.10 29.18 -32.11
CA TYR A 59 3.24 29.85 -31.47
C TYR A 59 3.40 31.28 -31.95
N LEU A 60 3.22 31.56 -33.26
CA LEU A 60 3.19 32.91 -33.78
C LEU A 60 2.03 33.73 -33.19
N PHE A 61 0.86 33.13 -33.04
CA PHE A 61 -0.28 33.76 -32.36
C PHE A 61 0.08 34.22 -30.94
N VAL A 62 0.73 33.35 -30.13
CA VAL A 62 1.12 33.68 -28.76
C VAL A 62 2.00 34.94 -28.69
N PHE A 63 2.89 35.16 -29.68
CA PHE A 63 3.79 36.29 -29.68
C PHE A 63 3.24 37.52 -30.41
N LEU A 64 2.40 37.35 -31.44
CA LEU A 64 1.98 38.44 -32.32
C LEU A 64 0.54 38.93 -32.13
N TYR A 65 -0.35 38.16 -31.49
CA TYR A 65 -1.77 38.49 -31.43
C TYR A 65 -2.03 39.87 -30.82
N ARG A 66 -1.22 40.25 -29.83
CA ARG A 66 -1.40 41.51 -29.13
C ARG A 66 -1.12 42.73 -29.99
N ASP A 67 -0.02 42.76 -30.67
CA ASP A 67 0.54 43.95 -31.34
C ASP A 67 0.82 43.79 -32.83
N GLY A 68 0.98 42.56 -33.32
CA GLY A 68 1.39 42.29 -34.68
C GLY A 68 0.42 41.51 -35.57
N TRP A 69 -0.62 40.84 -34.92
CA TRP A 69 -1.55 39.99 -35.68
C TRP A 69 -2.97 39.98 -35.05
N GLN A 70 -3.55 41.14 -34.89
CA GLN A 70 -4.90 41.28 -34.31
C GLN A 70 -5.97 40.64 -35.21
N SER A 71 -5.74 40.49 -36.52
CA SER A 71 -6.65 39.82 -37.46
C SER A 71 -6.48 38.30 -37.51
N PHE A 72 -5.77 37.69 -36.53
CA PHE A 72 -5.45 36.26 -36.57
C PHE A 72 -6.69 35.39 -36.80
N LEU A 73 -7.72 35.56 -36.05
CA LEU A 73 -8.91 34.73 -36.19
C LEU A 73 -9.72 35.08 -37.45
N ASP A 74 -9.77 36.34 -37.86
CA ASP A 74 -10.42 36.76 -39.13
C ASP A 74 -9.71 36.14 -40.34
N ASP A 75 -8.37 36.12 -40.35
CA ASP A 75 -7.57 35.53 -41.45
C ASP A 75 -7.87 34.03 -41.63
N PHE A 76 -8.10 33.28 -40.54
CA PHE A 76 -8.44 31.84 -40.62
C PHE A 76 -9.95 31.59 -40.81
N LEU A 77 -10.83 32.50 -40.33
CA LEU A 77 -12.25 32.44 -40.56
C LEU A 77 -12.57 32.68 -42.05
N ASP A 78 -11.84 33.56 -42.73
CA ASP A 78 -11.97 33.80 -44.18
C ASP A 78 -11.73 32.54 -45.02
N LEU A 79 -10.88 31.59 -44.54
CA LEU A 79 -10.67 30.31 -45.21
C LEU A 79 -11.92 29.45 -45.33
N THR A 80 -12.84 29.58 -44.37
CA THR A 80 -14.07 28.78 -44.32
C THR A 80 -15.03 29.04 -45.49
N GLY A 81 -14.87 30.19 -46.18
CA GLY A 81 -15.78 30.61 -47.25
C GLY A 81 -17.13 31.10 -46.76
N LEU A 82 -17.37 31.22 -45.45
CA LEU A 82 -18.67 31.68 -44.88
C LEU A 82 -19.07 33.08 -45.36
N HIS A 83 -18.13 34.01 -45.37
CA HIS A 83 -18.38 35.39 -45.83
C HIS A 83 -18.67 35.50 -47.33
N GLN A 84 -18.14 34.56 -48.11
CA GLN A 84 -18.28 34.52 -49.56
C GLN A 84 -19.44 33.60 -50.00
N ASN A 85 -20.09 32.96 -49.05
CA ASN A 85 -21.11 31.93 -49.24
C ASN A 85 -20.67 30.78 -50.16
N VAL A 86 -19.40 30.36 -50.06
CA VAL A 86 -18.81 29.27 -50.83
C VAL A 86 -18.50 28.11 -49.88
N ASP A 87 -18.78 26.87 -50.33
CA ASP A 87 -18.43 25.70 -49.54
C ASP A 87 -16.93 25.39 -49.63
N ASN A 88 -16.29 25.31 -48.47
CA ASN A 88 -14.88 24.96 -48.41
C ASN A 88 -14.58 24.11 -47.17
N VAL A 89 -14.82 22.84 -47.26
CA VAL A 89 -14.61 21.88 -46.17
C VAL A 89 -13.16 21.85 -45.69
N SER A 90 -12.18 21.94 -46.60
CA SER A 90 -10.75 21.91 -46.24
C SER A 90 -10.38 23.14 -45.39
N GLY A 91 -10.86 24.31 -45.77
CA GLY A 91 -10.63 25.56 -45.03
C GLY A 91 -11.33 25.53 -43.65
N VAL A 92 -12.55 24.98 -43.59
CA VAL A 92 -13.29 24.79 -42.33
C VAL A 92 -12.52 23.87 -41.37
N LEU A 93 -12.09 22.74 -41.84
CA LEU A 93 -11.34 21.78 -40.99
C LEU A 93 -10.02 22.38 -40.51
N PHE A 94 -9.33 23.14 -41.37
CA PHE A 94 -8.11 23.83 -40.97
C PHE A 94 -8.37 24.94 -39.93
N TYR A 95 -9.40 25.77 -40.11
CA TYR A 95 -9.83 26.78 -39.14
C TYR A 95 -10.10 26.16 -37.76
N LEU A 96 -10.88 25.07 -37.71
CA LEU A 96 -11.24 24.41 -36.48
C LEU A 96 -9.99 23.77 -35.80
N ARG A 97 -9.04 23.24 -36.56
CA ARG A 97 -7.74 22.78 -36.04
C ARG A 97 -6.94 23.90 -35.41
N VAL A 98 -6.91 25.07 -36.03
CA VAL A 98 -6.24 26.26 -35.46
C VAL A 98 -6.90 26.63 -34.14
N LEU A 99 -8.24 26.70 -34.06
CA LEU A 99 -8.95 26.97 -32.81
C LEU A 99 -8.63 25.93 -31.71
N SER A 100 -8.59 24.64 -32.07
CA SER A 100 -8.21 23.58 -31.13
C SER A 100 -6.78 23.77 -30.62
N SER A 101 -5.82 24.05 -31.53
CA SER A 101 -4.42 24.25 -31.17
C SER A 101 -4.20 25.51 -30.31
N VAL A 102 -4.92 26.58 -30.57
CA VAL A 102 -4.92 27.81 -29.74
C VAL A 102 -5.39 27.48 -28.31
N HIS A 103 -6.52 26.75 -28.18
CA HIS A 103 -6.99 26.31 -26.86
C HIS A 103 -5.94 25.48 -26.11
N ASP A 104 -5.37 24.45 -26.77
CA ASP A 104 -4.38 23.55 -26.16
C ASP A 104 -3.14 24.33 -25.68
N GLU A 105 -2.73 25.37 -26.40
CA GLU A 105 -1.59 26.19 -26.00
C GLU A 105 -1.91 27.14 -24.82
N ILE A 106 -3.04 27.86 -24.85
CA ILE A 106 -3.28 28.92 -23.86
C ILE A 106 -4.23 28.56 -22.72
N ALA A 107 -5.05 27.51 -22.86
CA ALA A 107 -6.15 27.23 -21.94
C ALA A 107 -6.13 25.80 -21.35
N ASP A 108 -5.44 24.85 -21.96
CA ASP A 108 -5.37 23.49 -21.42
C ASP A 108 -4.74 23.50 -20.02
N MET A 109 -5.51 23.03 -19.04
CA MET A 109 -5.12 22.99 -17.62
C MET A 109 -4.25 21.79 -17.26
N LEU A 110 -4.17 20.78 -18.13
CA LEU A 110 -3.36 19.57 -17.89
C LEU A 110 -1.88 19.83 -18.16
N LEU A 111 -1.55 20.87 -18.91
CA LEU A 111 -0.17 21.25 -19.21
C LEU A 111 0.42 22.12 -18.07
N SER A 112 1.49 21.62 -17.46
CA SER A 112 2.28 22.37 -16.48
C SER A 112 3.05 23.50 -17.16
N ARG A 113 2.81 24.76 -16.77
CA ARG A 113 3.41 25.97 -17.37
C ARG A 113 4.20 26.76 -16.33
N GLN A 114 5.26 27.45 -16.78
CA GLN A 114 5.99 28.39 -15.94
C GLN A 114 5.11 29.62 -15.59
N SER A 115 5.41 30.29 -14.50
CA SER A 115 4.61 31.43 -14.02
C SER A 115 4.48 32.57 -15.04
N GLY A 116 5.52 32.84 -15.83
CA GLY A 116 5.52 33.84 -16.90
C GLY A 116 4.55 33.49 -18.04
N ASP A 117 4.55 32.24 -18.47
CA ASP A 117 3.64 31.74 -19.52
C ASP A 117 2.19 31.73 -19.06
N SER A 118 1.95 31.35 -17.82
CA SER A 118 0.59 31.39 -17.23
C SER A 118 0.00 32.79 -17.23
N LYS A 119 0.79 33.81 -16.89
CA LYS A 119 0.34 35.20 -16.91
C LYS A 119 0.06 35.65 -18.35
N ARG A 120 0.98 35.43 -19.29
CA ARG A 120 0.81 35.73 -20.72
C ARG A 120 -0.46 35.08 -21.28
N ASN A 121 -0.68 33.78 -20.99
CA ASN A 121 -1.84 33.05 -21.49
C ASN A 121 -3.16 33.58 -20.89
N THR A 122 -3.14 34.07 -19.66
CA THR A 122 -4.30 34.74 -19.06
C THR A 122 -4.62 36.04 -19.79
N GLU A 123 -3.61 36.87 -20.07
CA GLU A 123 -3.78 38.13 -20.83
C GLU A 123 -4.28 37.87 -22.25
N LEU A 124 -3.80 36.83 -22.93
CA LEU A 124 -4.29 36.43 -24.26
C LEU A 124 -5.75 35.97 -24.22
N LYS A 125 -6.14 35.17 -23.22
CA LYS A 125 -7.55 34.78 -23.04
C LYS A 125 -8.46 35.96 -22.81
N ASP A 126 -8.05 36.96 -22.01
CA ASP A 126 -8.83 38.16 -21.74
C ASP A 126 -8.99 39.01 -23.00
N GLN A 127 -7.95 39.14 -23.81
CA GLN A 127 -8.01 39.85 -25.08
C GLN A 127 -8.92 39.14 -26.10
N LEU A 128 -8.81 37.80 -26.22
CA LEU A 128 -9.71 36.99 -27.06
C LEU A 128 -11.18 37.17 -26.66
N ARG A 129 -11.47 37.16 -25.36
CA ARG A 129 -12.83 37.39 -24.84
C ARG A 129 -13.37 38.74 -25.25
N ALA A 130 -12.54 39.77 -25.19
CA ALA A 130 -12.96 41.14 -25.51
C ALA A 130 -13.15 41.38 -27.01
N GLN A 131 -12.36 40.72 -27.88
CA GLN A 131 -12.30 41.07 -29.31
C GLN A 131 -12.99 40.06 -30.23
N ASP A 132 -12.76 38.75 -30.03
CA ASP A 132 -13.05 37.75 -31.06
C ASP A 132 -14.01 36.65 -30.62
N MET A 133 -14.27 36.48 -29.33
CA MET A 133 -15.05 35.40 -28.80
C MET A 133 -16.46 35.28 -29.40
N GLN A 134 -17.10 36.43 -29.60
CA GLN A 134 -18.44 36.49 -30.21
C GLN A 134 -18.41 36.06 -31.68
N LYS A 135 -17.37 36.45 -32.44
CA LYS A 135 -17.21 36.06 -33.86
C LYS A 135 -17.00 34.55 -33.96
N VAL A 136 -16.19 34.00 -33.07
CA VAL A 136 -15.92 32.55 -33.02
C VAL A 136 -17.20 31.79 -32.72
N ALA A 137 -17.98 32.18 -31.71
CA ALA A 137 -19.23 31.52 -31.37
C ALA A 137 -20.26 31.60 -32.51
N GLU A 138 -20.33 32.77 -33.23
CA GLU A 138 -21.20 32.91 -34.36
C GLU A 138 -20.74 32.04 -35.55
N SER A 139 -19.42 31.91 -35.78
CA SER A 139 -18.93 31.01 -36.80
C SER A 139 -19.32 29.53 -36.54
N TRP A 140 -19.31 29.08 -35.29
CA TRP A 140 -19.76 27.72 -34.95
C TRP A 140 -21.23 27.47 -35.30
N LYS A 141 -22.15 28.47 -35.02
CA LYS A 141 -23.55 28.36 -35.38
C LYS A 141 -23.72 28.23 -36.90
N GLN A 142 -23.01 29.07 -37.64
CA GLN A 142 -23.05 29.06 -39.11
C GLN A 142 -22.52 27.74 -39.67
N LEU A 143 -21.40 27.24 -39.15
CA LEU A 143 -20.82 25.95 -39.56
C LEU A 143 -21.74 24.79 -39.25
N LEU A 144 -22.31 24.70 -38.05
CA LEU A 144 -23.27 23.65 -37.68
C LEU A 144 -24.53 23.68 -38.55
N SER A 145 -25.03 24.86 -38.86
CA SER A 145 -26.18 25.04 -39.75
C SER A 145 -25.86 24.63 -41.19
N ARG A 146 -24.75 25.11 -41.74
CA ARG A 146 -24.36 24.90 -43.15
C ARG A 146 -23.93 23.48 -43.46
N TYR A 147 -23.14 22.90 -42.55
CA TYR A 147 -22.55 21.57 -42.72
C TYR A 147 -23.24 20.48 -41.89
N SER A 148 -24.52 20.66 -41.57
CA SER A 148 -25.31 19.71 -40.74
C SER A 148 -25.35 18.27 -41.28
N GLY A 149 -25.12 18.07 -42.57
CA GLY A 149 -24.99 16.73 -43.21
C GLY A 149 -23.54 16.22 -43.36
N ASN A 150 -22.54 16.97 -42.85
CA ASN A 150 -21.13 16.56 -42.90
C ASN A 150 -20.63 16.21 -41.50
N ASP A 151 -20.64 14.89 -41.19
CA ASP A 151 -20.29 14.41 -39.85
C ASP A 151 -18.89 14.79 -39.39
N VAL A 152 -17.90 14.87 -40.28
CA VAL A 152 -16.52 15.24 -39.95
C VAL A 152 -16.44 16.69 -39.48
N VAL A 153 -17.18 17.61 -40.15
CA VAL A 153 -17.22 19.01 -39.75
C VAL A 153 -18.00 19.20 -38.47
N VAL A 154 -19.17 18.54 -38.33
CA VAL A 154 -20.00 18.62 -37.11
C VAL A 154 -19.23 18.11 -35.90
N ASP A 155 -18.59 16.95 -36.00
CA ASP A 155 -17.77 16.36 -34.94
C ASP A 155 -16.66 17.31 -34.46
N LEU A 156 -15.92 17.90 -35.42
CA LEU A 156 -14.82 18.80 -35.06
C LEU A 156 -15.30 20.11 -34.46
N VAL A 157 -16.42 20.70 -34.96
CA VAL A 157 -17.03 21.90 -34.35
C VAL A 157 -17.42 21.61 -32.90
N LEU A 158 -18.08 20.46 -32.64
CA LEU A 158 -18.50 20.08 -31.31
C LEU A 158 -17.32 19.91 -30.36
N LYS A 159 -16.26 19.25 -30.79
CA LYS A 159 -15.01 19.10 -30.02
C LYS A 159 -14.37 20.45 -29.68
N VAL A 160 -14.37 21.39 -30.64
CA VAL A 160 -13.83 22.74 -30.38
C VAL A 160 -14.71 23.49 -29.37
N ILE A 161 -16.04 23.43 -29.50
CA ILE A 161 -16.97 24.04 -28.53
C ILE A 161 -16.68 23.48 -27.12
N GLY A 162 -16.60 22.15 -26.97
CA GLY A 162 -16.31 21.49 -25.69
C GLY A 162 -15.02 21.98 -25.04
N LYS A 163 -13.95 22.14 -25.84
CA LYS A 163 -12.68 22.69 -25.36
C LYS A 163 -12.79 24.16 -24.91
N TRP A 164 -13.41 25.01 -25.69
CA TRP A 164 -13.44 26.44 -25.46
C TRP A 164 -14.43 26.85 -24.38
N VAL A 165 -15.53 26.14 -24.16
CA VAL A 165 -16.58 26.50 -23.21
C VAL A 165 -16.08 26.71 -21.79
N SER A 166 -15.01 26.03 -21.41
CA SER A 166 -14.43 26.09 -20.05
C SER A 166 -14.04 27.53 -19.64
N TRP A 167 -13.62 28.39 -20.60
CA TRP A 167 -13.09 29.74 -20.34
C TRP A 167 -13.77 30.84 -21.11
N MET A 168 -14.76 30.55 -21.97
CA MET A 168 -15.55 31.58 -22.68
C MET A 168 -16.82 32.00 -21.89
N ASP A 169 -17.52 33.01 -22.32
CA ASP A 169 -18.83 33.40 -21.78
C ASP A 169 -19.87 32.34 -22.14
N ILE A 170 -20.53 31.77 -21.13
CA ILE A 170 -21.47 30.67 -21.31
C ILE A 170 -22.69 31.07 -22.15
N SER A 171 -23.12 32.34 -22.11
CA SER A 171 -24.26 32.86 -22.88
C SER A 171 -24.08 32.76 -24.40
N LEU A 172 -22.83 32.70 -24.87
CA LEU A 172 -22.52 32.53 -26.30
C LEU A 172 -22.80 31.09 -26.80
N VAL A 173 -22.80 30.09 -25.90
CA VAL A 173 -23.05 28.70 -26.23
C VAL A 173 -24.40 28.24 -25.71
N VAL A 174 -24.80 28.65 -24.52
CA VAL A 174 -26.13 28.37 -23.96
C VAL A 174 -27.12 29.44 -24.41
N SER A 175 -27.55 29.31 -25.65
CA SER A 175 -28.58 30.17 -26.28
C SER A 175 -29.55 29.29 -27.04
N GLN A 176 -30.81 29.75 -27.22
CA GLN A 176 -31.84 29.01 -27.94
C GLN A 176 -31.39 28.59 -29.35
N ASP A 177 -30.68 29.51 -30.06
CA ASP A 177 -30.21 29.24 -31.42
C ASP A 177 -29.17 28.12 -31.46
N MET A 178 -28.22 28.13 -30.51
CA MET A 178 -27.21 27.05 -30.41
C MET A 178 -27.85 25.73 -30.00
N LEU A 179 -28.77 25.75 -29.05
CA LEU A 179 -29.48 24.52 -28.64
C LEU A 179 -30.32 23.94 -29.77
N ASN A 180 -30.94 24.73 -30.60
CA ASN A 180 -31.69 24.26 -31.78
C ASN A 180 -30.77 23.53 -32.79
N LEU A 181 -29.46 23.82 -32.79
CA LEU A 181 -28.47 23.13 -33.62
C LEU A 181 -27.87 21.90 -32.93
N LEU A 182 -27.66 21.96 -31.62
CA LEU A 182 -27.00 20.91 -30.84
C LEU A 182 -27.94 19.73 -30.52
N LEU A 183 -29.16 20.02 -30.05
CA LEU A 183 -30.10 19.00 -29.60
C LEU A 183 -30.52 17.98 -30.68
N PRO A 184 -30.71 18.36 -31.97
CA PRO A 184 -30.95 17.37 -33.03
C PRO A 184 -29.78 16.38 -33.22
N VAL A 185 -28.57 16.81 -32.94
CA VAL A 185 -27.38 15.93 -33.02
C VAL A 185 -27.35 14.98 -31.83
N VAL A 186 -27.61 15.48 -30.62
CA VAL A 186 -27.74 14.67 -29.40
C VAL A 186 -28.84 13.59 -29.54
N GLY A 187 -29.94 13.93 -30.21
CA GLY A 187 -31.11 13.03 -30.44
C GLY A 187 -30.94 12.05 -31.61
N ARG A 188 -29.78 11.93 -32.25
CA ARG A 188 -29.58 10.92 -33.33
C ARG A 188 -29.78 9.52 -32.79
N THR A 189 -30.37 8.63 -33.63
CA THR A 189 -30.75 7.28 -33.23
C THR A 189 -29.90 6.17 -33.85
N GLY A 190 -28.81 6.49 -34.53
CA GLY A 190 -27.89 5.52 -35.11
C GLY A 190 -27.13 4.72 -34.03
N SER A 191 -26.84 3.45 -34.30
CA SER A 191 -25.89 2.68 -33.48
C SER A 191 -24.46 3.15 -33.72
N GLU A 192 -23.64 3.24 -32.68
CA GLU A 192 -22.25 3.69 -32.75
C GLU A 192 -22.06 5.04 -33.45
N ASP A 193 -23.00 5.97 -33.23
CA ASP A 193 -22.94 7.32 -33.82
C ASP A 193 -21.97 8.21 -33.03
N LYS A 194 -20.70 8.23 -33.44
CA LYS A 194 -19.63 9.03 -32.79
C LYS A 194 -19.93 10.53 -32.75
N VAL A 195 -20.70 11.05 -33.67
CA VAL A 195 -21.06 12.49 -33.68
C VAL A 195 -22.10 12.80 -32.62
N ARG A 196 -23.06 11.91 -32.41
CA ARG A 196 -23.99 11.99 -31.26
C ARG A 196 -23.22 11.95 -29.95
N ASP A 197 -22.30 11.00 -29.79
CA ASP A 197 -21.55 10.83 -28.55
C ASP A 197 -20.68 12.06 -28.29
N THR A 198 -20.02 12.61 -29.31
CA THR A 198 -19.31 13.90 -29.22
C THR A 198 -20.24 15.07 -28.85
N ALA A 199 -21.50 15.07 -29.31
CA ALA A 199 -22.46 16.11 -28.93
C ALA A 199 -22.86 15.99 -27.45
N ILE A 200 -23.02 14.78 -26.93
CA ILE A 200 -23.27 14.51 -25.51
C ILE A 200 -22.06 14.92 -24.65
N ASP A 201 -20.85 14.60 -25.09
CA ASP A 201 -19.62 15.03 -24.42
C ASP A 201 -19.50 16.57 -24.40
N THR A 202 -19.84 17.24 -25.53
CA THR A 202 -19.88 18.70 -25.60
C THR A 202 -20.89 19.29 -24.60
N LEU A 203 -22.07 18.67 -24.51
CA LEU A 203 -23.08 19.08 -23.52
C LEU A 203 -22.58 18.86 -22.09
N THR A 204 -21.83 17.80 -21.86
CA THR A 204 -21.18 17.52 -20.55
C THR A 204 -20.16 18.59 -20.19
N GLU A 205 -19.34 19.03 -21.14
CA GLU A 205 -18.39 20.15 -20.92
C GLU A 205 -19.12 21.47 -20.66
N ILE A 206 -20.23 21.75 -21.36
CA ILE A 206 -21.08 22.90 -21.10
C ILE A 206 -21.64 22.83 -19.66
N CYS A 207 -22.16 21.69 -19.27
CA CYS A 207 -22.70 21.48 -17.92
C CYS A 207 -21.59 21.56 -16.87
N GLY A 208 -20.40 21.06 -17.14
CA GLY A 208 -19.25 21.06 -16.23
C GLY A 208 -18.61 22.42 -15.97
N LYS A 209 -18.98 23.45 -16.74
CA LYS A 209 -18.41 24.78 -16.57
C LYS A 209 -18.63 25.35 -15.17
N LYS A 210 -17.54 25.80 -14.52
CA LYS A 210 -17.60 26.39 -13.17
C LYS A 210 -18.35 27.72 -13.17
N MET A 211 -19.38 27.84 -12.34
CA MET A 211 -20.17 29.05 -12.13
C MET A 211 -20.80 29.05 -10.73
N ARG A 212 -21.48 30.15 -10.35
CA ARG A 212 -22.18 30.23 -9.06
C ARG A 212 -23.34 29.23 -9.02
N SER A 213 -23.66 28.73 -7.83
CA SER A 213 -24.69 27.70 -7.62
C SER A 213 -26.05 28.12 -8.21
N THR A 214 -26.44 29.37 -8.05
CA THR A 214 -27.71 29.89 -8.62
C THR A 214 -27.71 29.87 -10.16
N ASP A 215 -26.65 30.40 -10.79
CA ASP A 215 -26.51 30.42 -12.25
C ASP A 215 -26.48 28.99 -12.82
N LYS A 216 -25.88 28.06 -12.07
CA LYS A 216 -25.83 26.63 -12.43
C LYS A 216 -27.22 25.98 -12.42
N MET A 217 -28.02 26.25 -11.39
CA MET A 217 -29.40 25.72 -11.31
C MET A 217 -30.28 26.35 -12.40
N ASP A 218 -30.09 27.60 -12.70
CA ASP A 218 -30.79 28.27 -13.82
C ASP A 218 -30.42 27.64 -15.15
N MET A 219 -29.15 27.32 -15.38
CA MET A 219 -28.69 26.68 -16.61
C MET A 219 -29.23 25.24 -16.73
N ILE A 220 -29.20 24.45 -15.68
CA ILE A 220 -29.74 23.08 -15.68
C ILE A 220 -31.23 23.07 -16.02
N SER A 221 -31.97 24.02 -15.42
CA SER A 221 -33.41 24.21 -15.72
C SER A 221 -33.65 24.70 -17.15
N PHE A 222 -32.88 25.65 -17.64
CA PHE A 222 -32.98 26.17 -18.99
C PHE A 222 -32.70 25.12 -20.07
N LEU A 223 -31.67 24.27 -19.83
CA LEU A 223 -31.33 23.16 -20.74
C LEU A 223 -32.33 22.03 -20.68
N ASN A 224 -33.18 21.98 -19.67
CA ASN A 224 -34.10 20.87 -19.41
C ASN A 224 -33.41 19.49 -19.42
N LEU A 225 -32.25 19.42 -18.77
CA LEU A 225 -31.33 18.27 -18.83
C LEU A 225 -31.99 16.96 -18.39
N GLN A 226 -32.88 17.01 -17.39
CA GLN A 226 -33.57 15.80 -16.91
C GLN A 226 -34.39 15.15 -18.02
N ASP A 227 -35.14 15.92 -18.79
CA ASP A 227 -35.95 15.40 -19.90
C ASP A 227 -35.06 14.88 -21.03
N ILE A 228 -33.98 15.59 -21.36
CA ILE A 228 -33.03 15.15 -22.39
C ILE A 228 -32.45 13.79 -22.01
N VAL A 229 -31.92 13.66 -20.79
CA VAL A 229 -31.33 12.39 -20.32
C VAL A 229 -32.40 11.29 -20.26
N SER A 230 -33.59 11.59 -19.79
CA SER A 230 -34.69 10.63 -19.73
C SER A 230 -35.09 10.09 -21.12
N GLN A 231 -35.11 10.98 -22.15
CA GLN A 231 -35.38 10.59 -23.53
C GLN A 231 -34.24 9.75 -24.11
N LEU A 232 -32.99 10.07 -23.82
CA LEU A 232 -31.82 9.29 -24.24
C LEU A 232 -31.83 7.89 -23.62
N VAL A 233 -32.12 7.79 -22.33
CA VAL A 233 -32.24 6.51 -21.62
C VAL A 233 -33.40 5.67 -22.17
N ALA A 234 -34.51 6.28 -22.54
CA ALA A 234 -35.67 5.62 -23.16
C ALA A 234 -35.47 5.26 -24.64
N SER A 235 -34.36 5.66 -25.25
CA SER A 235 -34.06 5.33 -26.65
C SER A 235 -33.90 3.84 -26.85
N PRO A 236 -34.24 3.31 -28.05
CA PRO A 236 -34.11 1.89 -28.34
C PRO A 236 -32.70 1.34 -28.10
N MET A 237 -31.66 2.14 -28.36
CA MET A 237 -30.25 1.74 -28.17
C MET A 237 -29.90 1.40 -26.73
N LEU A 238 -30.47 2.07 -25.74
CA LEU A 238 -30.22 1.82 -24.34
C LEU A 238 -31.32 1.06 -23.63
N ASN A 239 -32.58 1.14 -24.10
CA ASN A 239 -33.68 0.49 -23.43
C ASN A 239 -33.97 -0.90 -24.02
N ASP A 240 -34.13 -1.00 -25.34
CA ASP A 240 -34.55 -2.24 -26.00
C ASP A 240 -33.40 -3.24 -26.18
N LEU A 241 -32.17 -2.73 -26.30
CA LEU A 241 -30.95 -3.53 -26.48
C LEU A 241 -30.22 -3.86 -25.19
N LYS A 242 -30.71 -3.40 -24.03
CA LYS A 242 -30.10 -3.70 -22.74
C LYS A 242 -30.03 -5.22 -22.50
N GLY A 243 -28.87 -5.71 -22.07
CA GLY A 243 -28.63 -7.14 -21.87
C GLY A 243 -28.37 -7.93 -23.16
N THR A 244 -28.16 -7.25 -24.29
CA THR A 244 -27.80 -7.86 -25.57
C THR A 244 -26.40 -7.43 -26.02
N PRO A 245 -25.72 -8.21 -26.89
CA PRO A 245 -24.43 -7.83 -27.44
C PRO A 245 -24.42 -6.54 -28.29
N GLN A 246 -25.60 -6.04 -28.66
CA GLN A 246 -25.77 -4.81 -29.44
C GLN A 246 -26.03 -3.58 -28.58
N TYR A 247 -25.90 -3.68 -27.23
CA TYR A 247 -26.01 -2.55 -26.31
C TYR A 247 -24.92 -1.54 -26.59
N ASP A 248 -25.30 -0.27 -26.75
CA ASP A 248 -24.38 0.81 -27.06
C ASP A 248 -23.70 1.33 -25.77
N THR A 249 -22.58 0.74 -25.41
CA THR A 249 -21.83 1.05 -24.20
C THR A 249 -21.20 2.45 -24.24
N ASP A 250 -20.73 2.90 -25.41
CA ASP A 250 -20.14 4.24 -25.60
C ASP A 250 -21.19 5.32 -25.34
N LEU A 251 -22.40 5.14 -25.90
CA LEU A 251 -23.53 6.04 -25.61
C LEU A 251 -23.91 6.03 -24.14
N ALA A 252 -23.97 4.83 -23.52
CA ALA A 252 -24.32 4.71 -22.10
C ALA A 252 -23.29 5.44 -21.23
N GLU A 253 -21.98 5.29 -21.51
CA GLU A 253 -20.91 5.95 -20.79
C GLU A 253 -20.95 7.48 -20.99
N ALA A 254 -21.18 7.96 -22.20
CA ALA A 254 -21.30 9.40 -22.49
C ALA A 254 -22.44 10.04 -21.68
N ILE A 255 -23.61 9.39 -21.65
CA ILE A 255 -24.76 9.88 -20.86
C ILE A 255 -24.49 9.76 -19.36
N ALA A 256 -23.83 8.68 -18.90
CA ALA A 256 -23.44 8.52 -17.51
C ALA A 256 -22.51 9.65 -17.06
N LYS A 257 -21.55 10.09 -17.89
CA LYS A 257 -20.69 11.26 -17.64
C LYS A 257 -21.49 12.54 -17.48
N LEU A 258 -22.49 12.75 -18.35
CA LEU A 258 -23.39 13.90 -18.26
C LEU A 258 -24.18 13.88 -16.95
N VAL A 259 -24.74 12.74 -16.56
CA VAL A 259 -25.47 12.57 -15.30
C VAL A 259 -24.55 12.81 -14.10
N ASN A 260 -23.37 12.21 -14.09
CA ASN A 260 -22.38 12.38 -13.02
C ASN A 260 -22.01 13.87 -12.83
N THR A 261 -21.69 14.56 -13.92
CA THR A 261 -21.31 15.98 -13.89
C THR A 261 -22.47 16.85 -13.37
N THR A 262 -23.69 16.59 -13.85
CA THR A 262 -24.88 17.33 -13.44
C THR A 262 -25.21 17.10 -11.97
N VAL A 263 -25.21 15.85 -11.51
CA VAL A 263 -25.49 15.50 -10.11
C VAL A 263 -24.43 16.06 -9.16
N ALA A 264 -23.15 16.01 -9.54
CA ALA A 264 -22.08 16.61 -8.74
C ALA A 264 -22.28 18.12 -8.54
N ASP A 265 -22.74 18.84 -9.57
CA ASP A 265 -23.04 20.27 -9.47
C ASP A 265 -24.31 20.58 -8.65
N ILE A 266 -25.32 19.72 -8.75
CA ILE A 266 -26.53 19.79 -7.91
C ILE A 266 -26.15 19.62 -6.43
N ILE A 267 -25.33 18.62 -6.10
CA ILE A 267 -24.86 18.37 -4.72
C ILE A 267 -24.03 19.54 -4.22
N ARG A 268 -23.16 20.09 -5.06
CA ARG A 268 -22.37 21.30 -4.73
C ARG A 268 -23.27 22.48 -4.41
N ALA A 269 -24.37 22.69 -5.15
CA ALA A 269 -25.33 23.73 -4.87
C ALA A 269 -26.12 23.51 -3.56
N LEU A 270 -26.39 22.26 -3.19
CA LEU A 270 -27.00 21.92 -1.90
C LEU A 270 -26.04 22.16 -0.72
N ASP A 271 -24.75 21.90 -0.91
CA ASP A 271 -23.71 22.08 0.12
C ASP A 271 -23.16 23.52 0.19
N ASP A 272 -23.52 24.38 -0.74
CA ASP A 272 -23.05 25.78 -0.78
C ASP A 272 -23.72 26.62 0.32
N ASN A 273 -22.90 27.07 1.28
CA ASN A 273 -23.36 27.93 2.37
C ASN A 273 -23.86 29.32 1.92
N GLN A 274 -23.47 29.76 0.71
CA GLN A 274 -23.87 31.07 0.14
C GLN A 274 -25.10 30.96 -0.77
N ALA A 275 -25.56 29.74 -1.08
CA ALA A 275 -26.75 29.52 -1.88
C ALA A 275 -28.02 29.98 -1.15
N THR A 276 -28.94 30.60 -1.92
CA THR A 276 -30.27 30.98 -1.39
C THR A 276 -31.15 29.77 -1.16
N ASP A 277 -32.15 29.90 -0.31
CA ASP A 277 -33.11 28.81 -0.04
C ASP A 277 -33.87 28.41 -1.32
N ASP A 278 -34.17 29.35 -2.22
CA ASP A 278 -34.73 29.03 -3.53
C ASP A 278 -33.78 28.18 -4.40
N THR A 279 -32.50 28.52 -4.42
CA THR A 279 -31.48 27.72 -5.12
C THR A 279 -31.37 26.30 -4.57
N ARG A 280 -31.37 26.14 -3.25
CA ARG A 280 -31.35 24.81 -2.60
C ARG A 280 -32.61 24.02 -2.88
N THR A 281 -33.77 24.66 -2.86
CA THR A 281 -35.06 24.03 -3.18
C THR A 281 -35.08 23.49 -4.61
N ARG A 282 -34.62 24.28 -5.58
CA ARG A 282 -34.46 23.83 -6.98
C ARG A 282 -33.43 22.74 -7.14
N ALA A 283 -32.29 22.87 -6.48
CA ALA A 283 -31.28 21.83 -6.48
C ALA A 283 -31.83 20.50 -5.92
N LYS A 284 -32.62 20.56 -4.86
CA LYS A 284 -33.29 19.36 -4.31
C LYS A 284 -34.26 18.73 -5.30
N GLN A 285 -35.08 19.55 -6.00
CA GLN A 285 -36.00 19.07 -7.03
C GLN A 285 -35.22 18.40 -8.18
N HIS A 286 -34.13 19.00 -8.63
CA HIS A 286 -33.26 18.36 -9.63
C HIS A 286 -32.66 17.06 -9.12
N LEU A 287 -32.19 17.00 -7.87
CA LEU A 287 -31.67 15.77 -7.27
C LEU A 287 -32.73 14.65 -7.29
N ASP A 288 -33.97 14.94 -6.91
CA ASP A 288 -35.05 13.97 -6.92
C ASP A 288 -35.32 13.41 -8.35
N GLY A 289 -35.21 14.28 -9.37
CA GLY A 289 -35.37 13.87 -10.76
C GLY A 289 -34.19 13.08 -11.33
N PHE A 290 -32.97 13.43 -10.91
CA PHE A 290 -31.76 12.76 -11.40
C PHE A 290 -31.40 11.48 -10.64
N LEU A 291 -31.85 11.28 -9.40
CA LEU A 291 -31.52 10.09 -8.62
C LEU A 291 -31.90 8.78 -9.30
N PRO A 292 -33.09 8.61 -9.90
CA PRO A 292 -33.42 7.39 -10.64
C PRO A 292 -32.50 7.16 -11.84
N LEU A 293 -32.11 8.24 -12.54
CA LEU A 293 -31.20 8.18 -13.68
C LEU A 293 -29.78 7.82 -13.24
N LEU A 294 -29.31 8.40 -12.13
CA LEU A 294 -28.03 8.05 -11.52
C LEU A 294 -27.97 6.56 -11.15
N LEU A 295 -29.02 6.05 -10.48
CA LEU A 295 -29.10 4.65 -10.07
C LEU A 295 -29.26 3.71 -11.26
N ARG A 296 -29.86 4.15 -12.35
CA ARG A 296 -29.95 3.38 -13.60
C ARG A 296 -28.56 3.10 -14.18
N PHE A 297 -27.68 4.11 -14.26
CA PHE A 297 -26.31 3.94 -14.74
C PHE A 297 -25.40 3.27 -13.71
N PHE A 298 -25.62 3.50 -12.44
CA PHE A 298 -24.93 2.79 -11.38
C PHE A 298 -25.22 1.26 -11.41
N SER A 299 -26.42 0.87 -11.76
CA SER A 299 -26.86 -0.53 -11.90
C SER A 299 -26.66 -1.08 -13.32
N ASP A 300 -25.83 -0.43 -14.13
CA ASP A 300 -25.50 -0.95 -15.46
C ASP A 300 -24.61 -2.20 -15.34
N GLU A 301 -24.75 -3.12 -16.29
CA GLU A 301 -23.97 -4.37 -16.29
C GLU A 301 -22.50 -4.11 -16.60
N TYR A 302 -22.20 -3.10 -17.40
CA TYR A 302 -20.83 -2.73 -17.76
C TYR A 302 -20.18 -1.86 -16.67
N ASP A 303 -19.04 -2.31 -16.18
CA ASP A 303 -18.33 -1.65 -15.06
C ASP A 303 -17.79 -0.28 -15.42
N GLU A 304 -17.45 -0.02 -16.67
CA GLU A 304 -17.06 1.31 -17.17
C GLU A 304 -18.20 2.31 -16.99
N VAL A 305 -19.43 1.93 -17.36
CA VAL A 305 -20.62 2.78 -17.19
C VAL A 305 -20.93 3.00 -15.72
N CYS A 306 -20.94 1.93 -14.91
CA CYS A 306 -21.18 2.00 -13.48
C CYS A 306 -20.13 2.90 -12.78
N SER A 307 -18.85 2.70 -13.09
CA SER A 307 -17.74 3.44 -12.48
C SER A 307 -17.80 4.94 -12.73
N THR A 308 -18.37 5.35 -13.85
CA THR A 308 -18.51 6.75 -14.25
C THR A 308 -19.39 7.55 -13.29
N VAL A 309 -20.38 6.94 -12.65
CA VAL A 309 -21.31 7.63 -11.74
C VAL A 309 -20.98 7.44 -10.25
N ILE A 310 -20.01 6.61 -9.90
CA ILE A 310 -19.58 6.42 -8.51
C ILE A 310 -19.13 7.73 -7.85
N PRO A 311 -18.41 8.66 -8.52
CA PRO A 311 -17.98 9.90 -7.88
C PRO A 311 -19.15 10.75 -7.36
N SER A 312 -20.18 11.00 -8.18
CA SER A 312 -21.33 11.79 -7.74
C SER A 312 -22.17 11.08 -6.68
N LEU A 313 -22.24 9.74 -6.71
CA LEU A 313 -22.89 8.97 -5.65
C LEU A 313 -22.10 9.07 -4.32
N THR A 314 -20.77 9.08 -4.40
CA THR A 314 -19.90 9.32 -3.24
C THR A 314 -20.10 10.71 -2.65
N ASP A 315 -20.17 11.73 -3.52
CA ASP A 315 -20.44 13.11 -3.12
C ASP A 315 -21.82 13.24 -2.44
N LEU A 316 -22.83 12.59 -3.00
CA LEU A 316 -24.19 12.56 -2.41
C LEU A 316 -24.19 11.97 -1.01
N LEU A 317 -23.59 10.79 -0.83
CA LEU A 317 -23.53 10.14 0.48
C LEU A 317 -22.68 10.96 1.48
N THR A 318 -21.62 11.60 1.02
CA THR A 318 -20.79 12.49 1.84
C THR A 318 -21.59 13.72 2.29
N PHE A 319 -22.35 14.31 1.39
CA PHE A 319 -23.27 15.43 1.71
C PHE A 319 -24.33 14.99 2.74
N LEU A 320 -25.01 13.87 2.53
CA LEU A 320 -26.00 13.33 3.47
C LEU A 320 -25.41 13.07 4.85
N ARG A 321 -24.20 12.52 4.92
CA ARG A 321 -23.48 12.30 6.18
C ARG A 321 -23.16 13.61 6.90
N LYS A 322 -22.80 14.67 6.15
CA LYS A 322 -22.48 15.99 6.71
C LYS A 322 -23.71 16.66 7.34
N LEU A 323 -24.91 16.40 6.82
CA LEU A 323 -26.16 16.93 7.39
C LEU A 323 -26.43 16.40 8.80
N GLY A 324 -25.93 15.24 9.17
CA GLY A 324 -26.09 14.61 10.49
C GLY A 324 -27.50 14.10 10.75
N GLN A 325 -28.49 14.98 10.89
CA GLN A 325 -29.90 14.57 10.99
C GLN A 325 -30.59 14.77 9.64
N LEU A 326 -31.06 13.69 9.08
CA LEU A 326 -31.78 13.71 7.80
C LEU A 326 -33.27 13.96 8.02
N ASN A 327 -33.88 14.77 7.15
CA ASN A 327 -35.31 14.80 7.01
C ASN A 327 -35.82 13.53 6.30
N GLN A 328 -37.14 13.32 6.31
CA GLN A 328 -37.75 12.12 5.73
C GLN A 328 -37.45 11.96 4.23
N GLU A 329 -37.33 13.06 3.49
CA GLU A 329 -37.08 13.02 2.04
C GLU A 329 -35.67 12.51 1.73
N TYR A 330 -34.65 12.99 2.43
CA TYR A 330 -33.28 12.50 2.27
C TYR A 330 -33.11 11.07 2.82
N SER A 331 -33.80 10.75 3.94
CA SER A 331 -33.79 9.39 4.47
C SER A 331 -34.36 8.36 3.48
N ASN A 332 -35.40 8.71 2.77
CA ASN A 332 -36.03 7.85 1.74
C ASN A 332 -35.12 7.55 0.57
N MET A 333 -34.08 8.35 0.31
CA MET A 333 -33.08 8.09 -0.75
C MET A 333 -32.14 6.96 -0.40
N LEU A 334 -31.87 6.71 0.89
CA LEU A 334 -30.82 5.77 1.30
C LEU A 334 -31.15 4.32 0.97
N SER A 335 -32.40 3.91 1.12
CA SER A 335 -32.79 2.50 0.87
C SER A 335 -32.63 2.10 -0.60
N PRO A 336 -33.09 2.86 -1.62
CA PRO A 336 -32.82 2.56 -3.02
C PRO A 336 -31.32 2.54 -3.35
N ILE A 337 -30.55 3.47 -2.80
CA ILE A 337 -29.09 3.54 -3.01
C ILE A 337 -28.42 2.29 -2.43
N LEU A 338 -28.72 1.92 -1.18
CA LEU A 338 -28.14 0.74 -0.55
C LEU A 338 -28.48 -0.54 -1.31
N ASN A 339 -29.72 -0.71 -1.72
CA ASN A 339 -30.15 -1.88 -2.51
C ASN A 339 -29.41 -1.94 -3.86
N ALA A 340 -29.24 -0.82 -4.55
CA ALA A 340 -28.49 -0.77 -5.80
C ALA A 340 -27.00 -1.15 -5.58
N ILE A 341 -26.38 -0.65 -4.51
CA ILE A 341 -25.00 -0.99 -4.16
C ILE A 341 -24.86 -2.49 -3.88
N VAL A 342 -25.74 -3.05 -3.07
CA VAL A 342 -25.75 -4.48 -2.73
C VAL A 342 -25.91 -5.33 -3.99
N GLN A 343 -26.87 -5.00 -4.85
CA GLN A 343 -27.11 -5.76 -6.09
C GLN A 343 -25.91 -5.68 -7.05
N LYS A 344 -25.23 -4.56 -7.15
CA LYS A 344 -24.03 -4.43 -8.01
C LYS A 344 -22.83 -5.24 -7.49
N MET A 345 -22.85 -5.70 -6.23
CA MET A 345 -21.84 -6.60 -5.69
C MET A 345 -22.07 -8.08 -6.04
N ARG A 346 -23.17 -8.43 -6.69
CA ARG A 346 -23.41 -9.79 -7.20
C ARG A 346 -22.57 -10.05 -8.45
N TYR A 347 -21.95 -11.22 -8.54
CA TYR A 347 -21.32 -11.67 -9.79
C TYR A 347 -22.34 -11.68 -10.93
N ASP A 348 -21.93 -11.28 -12.11
CA ASP A 348 -22.79 -11.37 -13.31
C ASP A 348 -22.94 -12.82 -13.83
N GLU A 349 -23.87 -13.01 -14.78
CA GLU A 349 -24.21 -14.35 -15.27
C GLU A 349 -23.10 -14.98 -16.13
N THR A 350 -22.20 -14.18 -16.67
CA THR A 350 -21.10 -14.62 -17.55
C THR A 350 -19.83 -14.95 -16.79
N THR A 351 -19.69 -14.49 -15.54
CA THR A 351 -18.49 -14.69 -14.75
C THR A 351 -18.26 -16.16 -14.42
N SER A 352 -17.09 -16.69 -14.75
CA SER A 352 -16.56 -17.96 -14.28
C SER A 352 -15.51 -17.71 -13.19
N TRP A 353 -15.69 -18.37 -12.05
CA TRP A 353 -14.79 -18.21 -10.91
C TRP A 353 -13.63 -19.20 -10.97
N GLY A 354 -12.40 -18.70 -10.78
CA GLY A 354 -11.21 -19.54 -10.61
C GLY A 354 -10.60 -20.06 -11.92
N ASN A 355 -11.00 -19.55 -13.08
CA ASN A 355 -10.34 -19.81 -14.34
C ASN A 355 -9.09 -18.95 -14.49
N GLU A 356 -7.98 -19.52 -14.94
CA GLU A 356 -6.71 -18.79 -15.11
C GLU A 356 -6.83 -17.69 -16.16
N ASP A 357 -7.59 -17.93 -17.22
CA ASP A 357 -7.79 -16.98 -18.33
C ASP A 357 -8.62 -15.73 -17.95
N GLU A 358 -9.34 -15.74 -16.82
CA GLU A 358 -10.26 -14.67 -16.38
C GLU A 358 -9.84 -14.03 -15.06
N GLN A 359 -8.61 -14.22 -14.61
CA GLN A 359 -8.11 -13.66 -13.35
C GLN A 359 -8.14 -12.13 -13.33
N THR A 360 -7.92 -11.48 -14.47
CA THR A 360 -7.98 -10.02 -14.60
C THR A 360 -9.37 -9.51 -14.32
N ASP A 361 -10.40 -10.10 -14.93
CA ASP A 361 -11.81 -9.70 -14.76
C ASP A 361 -12.27 -9.92 -13.30
N GLU A 362 -11.85 -11.03 -12.69
CA GLU A 362 -12.11 -11.28 -11.27
C GLU A 362 -11.45 -10.23 -10.38
N ALA A 363 -10.21 -9.85 -10.66
CA ALA A 363 -9.48 -8.84 -9.91
C ALA A 363 -10.13 -7.44 -10.03
N GLU A 364 -10.58 -7.07 -11.22
CA GLU A 364 -11.31 -5.83 -11.47
C GLU A 364 -12.64 -5.80 -10.73
N PHE A 365 -13.38 -6.88 -10.73
CA PHE A 365 -14.62 -7.00 -9.98
C PHE A 365 -14.39 -6.92 -8.46
N GLN A 366 -13.34 -7.54 -7.94
CA GLN A 366 -12.99 -7.40 -6.51
C GLN A 366 -12.59 -5.97 -6.16
N GLU A 367 -11.95 -5.24 -7.07
CA GLU A 367 -11.65 -3.82 -6.87
C GLU A 367 -12.92 -2.96 -6.88
N LEU A 368 -13.87 -3.25 -7.78
CA LEU A 368 -15.20 -2.63 -7.76
C LEU A 368 -15.91 -2.90 -6.42
N ARG A 369 -15.94 -4.15 -5.95
CA ARG A 369 -16.50 -4.49 -4.62
C ARG A 369 -15.88 -3.68 -3.49
N ARG A 370 -14.55 -3.45 -3.49
CA ARG A 370 -13.89 -2.60 -2.47
C ARG A 370 -14.36 -1.15 -2.52
N ARG A 371 -14.53 -0.59 -3.71
CA ARG A 371 -15.08 0.77 -3.88
C ARG A 371 -16.52 0.86 -3.39
N LEU A 372 -17.35 -0.13 -3.71
CA LEU A 372 -18.74 -0.22 -3.27
C LEU A 372 -18.86 -0.41 -1.74
N GLN A 373 -17.94 -1.16 -1.14
CA GLN A 373 -17.87 -1.29 0.32
C GLN A 373 -17.67 0.06 1.02
N TYR A 374 -16.92 0.98 0.43
CA TYR A 374 -16.77 2.33 1.00
C TYR A 374 -18.11 3.08 1.02
N LEU A 375 -18.91 2.96 -0.05
CA LEU A 375 -20.25 3.55 -0.11
C LEU A 375 -21.19 2.94 0.94
N GLN A 376 -21.18 1.62 1.10
CA GLN A 376 -21.94 0.94 2.15
C GLN A 376 -21.55 1.41 3.56
N LYS A 377 -20.26 1.53 3.86
CA LYS A 377 -19.78 2.05 5.14
C LYS A 377 -20.26 3.47 5.40
N THR A 378 -20.36 4.29 4.36
CA THR A 378 -20.87 5.65 4.48
C THR A 378 -22.35 5.63 4.82
N ILE A 379 -23.16 4.78 4.20
CA ILE A 379 -24.60 4.60 4.51
C ILE A 379 -24.77 4.07 5.94
N ALA A 380 -23.97 3.09 6.35
CA ALA A 380 -23.99 2.57 7.71
C ALA A 380 -23.69 3.65 8.77
N ALA A 381 -22.83 4.62 8.42
CA ALA A 381 -22.54 5.78 9.29
C ALA A 381 -23.65 6.83 9.31
N ILE A 382 -24.52 6.87 8.30
CA ILE A 382 -25.68 7.76 8.22
C ILE A 382 -26.88 7.14 8.93
N ASP A 383 -27.23 5.90 8.58
CA ASP A 383 -28.36 5.14 9.12
C ASP A 383 -27.95 3.67 9.34
N GLN A 384 -27.48 3.40 10.56
CA GLN A 384 -27.03 2.06 10.94
C GLN A 384 -28.18 1.05 10.97
N ASN A 385 -29.39 1.47 11.34
CA ASN A 385 -30.55 0.57 11.44
C ASN A 385 -30.99 0.11 10.06
N LEU A 386 -31.10 1.03 9.10
CA LEU A 386 -31.40 0.68 7.70
C LEU A 386 -30.38 -0.32 7.16
N TYR A 387 -29.08 -0.06 7.40
CA TYR A 387 -28.02 -0.94 6.95
C TYR A 387 -28.14 -2.34 7.56
N MET A 388 -28.33 -2.42 8.86
CA MET A 388 -28.52 -3.72 9.55
C MET A 388 -29.75 -4.46 9.06
N ASP A 389 -30.86 -3.77 8.85
CA ASP A 389 -32.10 -4.40 8.40
C ASP A 389 -31.99 -4.94 6.95
N VAL A 390 -31.45 -4.16 6.03
CA VAL A 390 -31.31 -4.57 4.63
C VAL A 390 -30.39 -5.79 4.52
N LEU A 391 -29.20 -5.75 5.14
CA LEU A 391 -28.24 -6.84 5.01
C LEU A 391 -28.68 -8.11 5.75
N SER A 392 -29.19 -7.97 6.98
CA SER A 392 -29.68 -9.15 7.71
C SER A 392 -30.86 -9.81 7.03
N ASN A 393 -31.77 -9.03 6.42
CA ASN A 393 -32.88 -9.57 5.65
C ASN A 393 -32.41 -10.27 4.39
N LEU A 394 -31.43 -9.71 3.65
CA LEU A 394 -30.82 -10.35 2.49
C LEU A 394 -30.26 -11.72 2.86
N VAL A 395 -29.41 -11.78 3.89
CA VAL A 395 -28.78 -13.03 4.34
C VAL A 395 -29.85 -14.04 4.79
N ALA A 396 -30.83 -13.62 5.59
CA ALA A 396 -31.89 -14.51 6.08
C ALA A 396 -32.74 -15.07 4.95
N THR A 397 -33.14 -14.23 4.00
CA THR A 397 -33.95 -14.65 2.84
C THR A 397 -33.16 -15.61 1.93
N THR A 398 -31.87 -15.33 1.71
CA THR A 398 -31.02 -16.19 0.88
C THR A 398 -30.82 -17.56 1.52
N PHE A 399 -30.56 -17.62 2.84
CA PHE A 399 -30.44 -18.89 3.57
C PHE A 399 -31.75 -19.66 3.63
N GLN A 400 -32.89 -18.97 3.71
CA GLN A 400 -34.20 -19.62 3.59
C GLN A 400 -34.42 -20.20 2.18
N THR A 401 -33.97 -19.49 1.15
CA THR A 401 -34.04 -19.99 -0.25
C THR A 401 -33.13 -21.20 -0.43
N LEU A 402 -31.94 -21.18 0.18
CA LEU A 402 -31.02 -22.33 0.18
C LEU A 402 -31.66 -23.56 0.86
N ASP A 403 -32.35 -23.38 1.98
CA ASP A 403 -33.09 -24.48 2.65
C ASP A 403 -34.17 -25.11 1.76
N GLN A 404 -34.76 -24.31 0.84
CA GLN A 404 -35.81 -24.78 -0.09
C GLN A 404 -35.26 -25.40 -1.38
N GLN A 405 -34.22 -24.83 -1.98
CA GLN A 405 -33.69 -25.21 -3.29
C GLN A 405 -32.44 -26.12 -3.19
N GLY A 406 -31.77 -26.13 -2.04
CA GLY A 406 -30.55 -26.91 -1.83
C GLY A 406 -29.43 -26.56 -2.84
N SER A 407 -28.87 -27.60 -3.44
CA SER A 407 -27.78 -27.44 -4.43
C SER A 407 -28.18 -26.83 -5.78
N HIS A 408 -29.48 -26.58 -6.01
CA HIS A 408 -29.98 -25.94 -7.24
C HIS A 408 -30.00 -24.42 -7.16
N MET A 409 -29.68 -23.86 -5.99
CA MET A 409 -29.59 -22.42 -5.83
C MET A 409 -28.41 -21.86 -6.66
N ASP A 410 -28.58 -20.66 -7.22
CA ASP A 410 -27.51 -19.96 -7.91
C ASP A 410 -26.42 -19.57 -6.90
N TRP A 411 -25.19 -20.00 -7.18
CA TRP A 411 -24.04 -19.71 -6.31
C TRP A 411 -23.77 -18.21 -6.17
N ARG A 412 -24.11 -17.39 -7.18
CA ARG A 412 -23.89 -15.93 -7.16
C ARG A 412 -24.74 -15.23 -6.10
N ASP A 413 -25.99 -15.69 -5.92
CA ASP A 413 -26.87 -15.17 -4.88
C ASP A 413 -26.39 -15.57 -3.49
N LEU A 414 -25.88 -16.79 -3.36
CA LEU A 414 -25.33 -17.26 -2.09
C LEU A 414 -23.99 -16.57 -1.78
N ASP A 415 -23.13 -16.35 -2.79
CA ASP A 415 -21.89 -15.59 -2.66
C ASP A 415 -22.16 -14.16 -2.21
N LEU A 416 -23.14 -13.48 -2.84
CA LEU A 416 -23.56 -12.15 -2.42
C LEU A 416 -23.98 -12.12 -0.95
N ALA A 417 -24.82 -13.04 -0.52
CA ALA A 417 -25.28 -13.09 0.87
C ALA A 417 -24.12 -13.33 1.87
N LEU A 418 -23.18 -14.21 1.52
CA LEU A 418 -22.00 -14.45 2.35
C LEU A 418 -21.06 -13.24 2.36
N HIS A 419 -20.88 -12.57 1.23
CA HIS A 419 -20.09 -11.35 1.14
C HIS A 419 -20.69 -10.24 2.01
N GLU A 420 -21.99 -10.03 1.91
CA GLU A 420 -22.70 -9.04 2.73
C GLU A 420 -22.70 -9.41 4.22
N MET A 421 -22.77 -10.69 4.55
CA MET A 421 -22.59 -11.16 5.92
C MET A 421 -21.19 -10.86 6.45
N TYR A 422 -20.16 -11.03 5.59
CA TYR A 422 -18.80 -10.64 5.95
C TYR A 422 -18.69 -9.14 6.22
N LEU A 423 -19.26 -8.30 5.34
CA LEU A 423 -19.26 -6.84 5.52
C LEU A 423 -20.06 -6.40 6.75
N PHE A 424 -21.19 -7.04 7.00
CA PHE A 424 -21.99 -6.81 8.21
C PHE A 424 -21.19 -7.08 9.49
N GLY A 425 -20.41 -8.15 9.49
CA GLY A 425 -19.57 -8.50 10.64
C GLY A 425 -18.47 -7.47 10.89
N GLU A 426 -17.93 -6.82 9.88
CA GLU A 426 -16.97 -5.71 10.06
C GLU A 426 -17.60 -4.50 10.81
N LEU A 427 -18.88 -4.25 10.59
CA LEU A 427 -19.62 -3.24 11.32
C LEU A 427 -19.94 -3.69 12.77
N ALA A 428 -20.34 -4.95 12.93
CA ALA A 428 -20.69 -5.53 14.22
C ALA A 428 -19.49 -5.58 15.19
N LEU A 429 -18.27 -5.55 14.67
CA LEU A 429 -17.02 -5.68 15.41
C LEU A 429 -16.10 -4.46 15.26
N PRO A 430 -16.55 -3.21 15.46
CA PRO A 430 -15.65 -2.08 15.39
C PRO A 430 -14.57 -2.20 16.47
N ASN A 431 -13.33 -2.38 16.05
CA ASN A 431 -12.08 -2.24 16.80
C ASN A 431 -11.61 -3.34 17.74
N GLN A 432 -12.26 -4.43 18.01
CA GLN A 432 -11.69 -5.57 18.77
C GLN A 432 -12.73 -6.60 19.25
N GLY A 433 -13.39 -7.22 18.34
CA GLY A 433 -14.03 -8.51 18.68
C GLY A 433 -15.36 -8.42 19.44
N LEU A 434 -16.22 -9.37 19.13
CA LEU A 434 -17.39 -9.75 19.89
C LEU A 434 -16.99 -10.01 21.36
N GLY A 435 -17.26 -9.02 22.19
CA GLY A 435 -17.24 -9.23 23.63
C GLY A 435 -15.89 -9.63 24.22
N THR A 436 -14.99 -8.67 24.43
CA THR A 436 -14.25 -8.74 25.69
C THR A 436 -15.28 -8.83 26.81
N LYS A 437 -15.02 -9.65 27.82
CA LYS A 437 -15.92 -9.88 28.98
C LYS A 437 -16.44 -8.60 29.68
N SER A 438 -16.04 -7.43 29.19
CA SER A 438 -16.34 -6.09 29.72
C SER A 438 -17.21 -5.20 28.83
N GLN A 439 -17.60 -5.61 27.59
CA GLN A 439 -18.48 -4.81 26.74
C GLN A 439 -19.83 -5.53 26.55
N PRO A 440 -20.97 -4.81 26.71
CA PRO A 440 -22.27 -5.38 26.43
C PRO A 440 -22.41 -5.77 24.96
N SER A 441 -23.20 -6.82 24.67
CA SER A 441 -23.55 -7.19 23.28
C SER A 441 -24.31 -6.03 22.62
N THR A 442 -24.04 -5.81 21.35
CA THR A 442 -24.78 -4.86 20.52
C THR A 442 -25.79 -5.61 19.68
N GLU A 443 -26.84 -4.93 19.23
CA GLU A 443 -27.84 -5.53 18.31
C GLU A 443 -27.16 -6.11 17.05
N ALA A 444 -26.16 -5.41 16.51
CA ALA A 444 -25.39 -5.89 15.36
C ALA A 444 -24.64 -7.19 15.68
N SER A 445 -24.02 -7.30 16.86
CA SER A 445 -23.32 -8.53 17.26
C SER A 445 -24.28 -9.71 17.49
N GLU A 446 -25.47 -9.46 18.04
CA GLU A 446 -26.49 -10.50 18.22
C GLU A 446 -27.02 -11.01 16.87
N ARG A 447 -27.28 -10.10 15.92
CA ARG A 447 -27.67 -10.47 14.55
C ARG A 447 -26.56 -11.27 13.83
N LEU A 448 -25.29 -10.89 13.99
CA LEU A 448 -24.17 -11.64 13.42
C LEU A 448 -24.10 -13.07 13.98
N VAL A 449 -24.29 -13.25 15.30
CA VAL A 449 -24.32 -14.58 15.93
C VAL A 449 -25.43 -15.45 15.31
N VAL A 450 -26.62 -14.90 15.11
CA VAL A 450 -27.74 -15.63 14.47
C VAL A 450 -27.39 -16.03 13.03
N MET A 451 -26.76 -15.13 12.25
CA MET A 451 -26.32 -15.45 10.90
C MET A 451 -25.26 -16.54 10.89
N MET A 452 -24.27 -16.48 11.80
CA MET A 452 -23.20 -17.49 11.93
C MET A 452 -23.78 -18.87 12.29
N GLN A 453 -24.73 -18.93 13.21
CA GLN A 453 -25.41 -20.17 13.58
C GLN A 453 -26.14 -20.78 12.38
N LYS A 454 -26.93 -19.98 11.68
CA LYS A 454 -27.64 -20.40 10.48
C LYS A 454 -26.66 -20.87 9.38
N MET A 455 -25.58 -20.14 9.14
CA MET A 455 -24.55 -20.52 8.17
C MET A 455 -23.96 -21.91 8.46
N VAL A 456 -23.66 -22.21 9.71
CA VAL A 456 -23.11 -23.53 10.11
C VAL A 456 -24.18 -24.61 9.98
N GLU A 457 -25.43 -24.34 10.38
CA GLU A 457 -26.54 -25.31 10.34
C GLU A 457 -27.06 -25.60 8.95
N SER A 458 -26.97 -24.63 8.00
CA SER A 458 -27.53 -24.75 6.65
C SER A 458 -26.78 -25.66 5.68
N GLY A 459 -25.61 -26.17 6.09
CA GLY A 459 -24.81 -27.07 5.25
C GLY A 459 -24.08 -26.38 4.10
N ILE A 460 -23.88 -25.07 4.13
CA ILE A 460 -23.17 -24.26 3.11
C ILE A 460 -21.78 -24.84 2.83
N ALA A 461 -21.12 -25.41 3.84
CA ALA A 461 -19.82 -26.07 3.67
C ALA A 461 -19.84 -27.27 2.69
N ASN A 462 -21.01 -27.77 2.33
CA ASN A 462 -21.20 -28.86 1.35
C ASN A 462 -21.63 -28.36 -0.03
N PHE A 463 -21.72 -27.05 -0.22
CA PHE A 463 -22.12 -26.50 -1.52
C PHE A 463 -21.09 -26.82 -2.59
N SER A 464 -21.55 -27.10 -3.82
CA SER A 464 -20.67 -27.62 -4.88
C SER A 464 -19.73 -26.58 -5.46
N HIS A 465 -20.08 -25.28 -5.38
CA HIS A 465 -19.28 -24.22 -5.97
C HIS A 465 -18.13 -23.80 -5.05
N PRO A 466 -16.86 -23.76 -5.58
CA PRO A 466 -15.67 -23.49 -4.79
C PRO A 466 -15.64 -22.13 -4.08
N ALA A 467 -16.17 -21.08 -4.69
CA ALA A 467 -16.23 -19.76 -4.06
C ALA A 467 -17.01 -19.78 -2.74
N ILE A 468 -18.08 -20.54 -2.67
CA ILE A 468 -18.95 -20.62 -1.49
C ILE A 468 -18.25 -21.27 -0.31
N VAL A 469 -17.60 -22.41 -0.54
CA VAL A 469 -16.89 -23.11 0.53
C VAL A 469 -15.69 -22.30 1.04
N LEU A 470 -15.05 -21.55 0.16
CA LEU A 470 -13.96 -20.66 0.55
C LEU A 470 -14.47 -19.49 1.40
N GLN A 471 -15.55 -18.82 1.00
CA GLN A 471 -16.19 -17.77 1.77
C GLN A 471 -16.66 -18.26 3.16
N TYR A 472 -17.24 -19.46 3.22
CA TYR A 472 -17.61 -20.10 4.48
C TYR A 472 -16.41 -20.18 5.43
N MET A 473 -15.27 -20.64 4.96
CA MET A 473 -14.06 -20.74 5.79
C MET A 473 -13.53 -19.37 6.22
N GLU A 474 -13.50 -18.40 5.31
CA GLU A 474 -13.06 -17.01 5.61
C GLU A 474 -13.93 -16.39 6.71
N ILE A 475 -15.24 -16.52 6.62
CA ILE A 475 -16.18 -16.00 7.62
C ILE A 475 -15.98 -16.70 8.96
N CYS A 476 -15.84 -18.03 8.98
CA CYS A 476 -15.60 -18.79 10.22
C CYS A 476 -14.30 -18.33 10.91
N VAL A 477 -13.25 -18.07 10.17
CA VAL A 477 -11.97 -17.59 10.71
C VAL A 477 -12.07 -16.14 11.15
N ARG A 478 -12.68 -15.28 10.34
CA ARG A 478 -12.82 -13.85 10.64
C ARG A 478 -13.60 -13.59 11.91
N TYR A 479 -14.67 -14.35 12.11
CA TYR A 479 -15.58 -14.22 13.24
C TYR A 479 -15.47 -15.39 14.21
N CYS A 480 -14.29 -15.99 14.35
CA CYS A 480 -14.03 -17.17 15.22
C CYS A 480 -14.39 -16.92 16.69
N VAL A 481 -14.41 -15.66 17.14
CA VAL A 481 -14.83 -15.28 18.51
C VAL A 481 -16.27 -15.72 18.82
N VAL A 482 -17.14 -15.85 17.81
CA VAL A 482 -18.49 -16.42 17.99
C VAL A 482 -18.41 -17.83 18.54
N PHE A 483 -17.44 -18.62 18.11
CA PHE A 483 -17.24 -20.01 18.57
C PHE A 483 -16.63 -20.12 19.98
N GLU A 484 -16.01 -19.05 20.48
CA GLU A 484 -15.58 -19.02 21.89
C GLU A 484 -16.78 -19.05 22.85
N THR A 485 -17.87 -18.37 22.47
CA THR A 485 -19.12 -18.31 23.26
C THR A 485 -20.09 -19.44 22.90
N HIS A 486 -20.05 -19.93 21.65
CA HIS A 486 -20.92 -20.99 21.10
C HIS A 486 -20.11 -22.21 20.71
N SER A 487 -19.38 -22.77 21.68
CA SER A 487 -18.43 -23.89 21.46
C SER A 487 -19.06 -25.17 20.94
N GLN A 488 -20.39 -25.32 21.05
CA GLN A 488 -21.11 -26.48 20.51
C GLN A 488 -20.98 -26.63 18.98
N TYR A 489 -20.67 -25.56 18.24
CA TYR A 489 -20.48 -25.59 16.78
C TYR A 489 -19.05 -25.94 16.36
N ILE A 490 -18.06 -25.89 17.28
CA ILE A 490 -16.65 -26.15 16.96
C ILE A 490 -16.45 -27.52 16.30
N PRO A 491 -17.01 -28.64 16.81
CA PRO A 491 -16.81 -29.94 16.18
C PRO A 491 -17.26 -29.99 14.73
N GLN A 492 -18.45 -29.47 14.44
CA GLN A 492 -19.01 -29.43 13.07
C GLN A 492 -18.17 -28.56 12.13
N VAL A 493 -17.72 -27.40 12.60
CA VAL A 493 -16.87 -26.51 11.80
C VAL A 493 -15.51 -27.14 11.53
N LEU A 494 -14.90 -27.82 12.54
CA LEU A 494 -13.65 -28.55 12.37
C LEU A 494 -13.79 -29.71 11.37
N GLU A 495 -14.87 -30.47 11.43
CA GLU A 495 -15.15 -31.53 10.47
C GLU A 495 -15.24 -30.97 9.03
N ASN A 496 -15.92 -29.85 8.87
CA ASN A 496 -15.99 -29.16 7.58
C ASN A 496 -14.61 -28.71 7.11
N PHE A 497 -13.78 -28.12 7.98
CA PHE A 497 -12.42 -27.71 7.63
C PHE A 497 -11.53 -28.90 7.25
N VAL A 498 -11.57 -30.01 8.02
CA VAL A 498 -10.81 -31.24 7.70
C VAL A 498 -11.19 -31.77 6.31
N ARG A 499 -12.45 -31.73 5.93
CA ARG A 499 -12.88 -32.11 4.59
C ARG A 499 -12.36 -31.14 3.52
N LEU A 500 -12.43 -29.84 3.76
CA LEU A 500 -12.06 -28.82 2.78
C LEU A 500 -10.55 -28.69 2.57
N VAL A 501 -9.71 -29.04 3.55
CA VAL A 501 -8.25 -29.12 3.36
C VAL A 501 -7.84 -30.23 2.39
N HIS A 502 -8.71 -31.23 2.13
CA HIS A 502 -8.54 -32.29 1.12
C HIS A 502 -9.18 -31.93 -0.23
N HIS A 503 -9.65 -30.73 -0.43
CA HIS A 503 -10.31 -30.35 -1.67
C HIS A 503 -9.36 -30.44 -2.87
N ASN A 504 -9.87 -30.92 -4.02
CA ASN A 504 -9.04 -31.15 -5.21
C ASN A 504 -8.59 -29.86 -5.91
N HIS A 505 -9.39 -28.79 -5.82
CA HIS A 505 -9.09 -27.51 -6.45
C HIS A 505 -7.92 -26.83 -5.72
N VAL A 506 -6.84 -26.50 -6.44
CA VAL A 506 -5.56 -26.00 -5.85
C VAL A 506 -5.78 -24.73 -5.03
N ARG A 507 -6.48 -23.73 -5.57
CA ARG A 507 -6.75 -22.46 -4.88
C ARG A 507 -7.50 -22.65 -3.56
N ILE A 508 -8.46 -23.60 -3.52
CA ILE A 508 -9.17 -23.92 -2.27
C ILE A 508 -8.24 -24.65 -1.31
N LYS A 509 -7.53 -25.63 -1.81
CA LYS A 509 -6.62 -26.47 -1.02
C LYS A 509 -5.58 -25.61 -0.29
N THR A 510 -4.84 -24.77 -1.01
CA THR A 510 -3.79 -23.92 -0.43
C THR A 510 -4.37 -22.89 0.54
N ARG A 511 -5.47 -22.23 0.17
CA ARG A 511 -6.12 -21.26 1.04
C ARG A 511 -6.76 -21.90 2.28
N SER A 512 -7.35 -23.08 2.14
CA SER A 512 -7.94 -23.81 3.25
C SER A 512 -6.91 -24.23 4.31
N TRP A 513 -5.68 -24.58 3.92
CA TRP A 513 -4.60 -24.89 4.84
C TRP A 513 -4.24 -23.70 5.72
N TYR A 514 -4.13 -22.51 5.13
CA TYR A 514 -3.93 -21.27 5.89
C TYR A 514 -5.10 -20.98 6.84
N LEU A 515 -6.35 -21.06 6.34
CA LEU A 515 -7.54 -20.77 7.12
C LEU A 515 -7.74 -21.78 8.25
N PHE A 516 -7.47 -23.05 8.00
CA PHE A 516 -7.48 -24.09 9.02
C PHE A 516 -6.49 -23.82 10.15
N HIS A 517 -5.25 -23.46 9.80
CA HIS A 517 -4.25 -23.05 10.79
C HIS A 517 -4.75 -21.84 11.61
N ARG A 518 -5.28 -20.80 10.94
CA ARG A 518 -5.81 -19.62 11.60
C ARG A 518 -6.95 -19.96 12.57
N PHE A 519 -7.86 -20.81 12.17
CA PHE A 519 -8.97 -21.27 13.00
C PHE A 519 -8.51 -22.03 14.24
N ILE A 520 -7.61 -23.01 14.05
CA ILE A 520 -7.00 -23.77 15.15
C ILE A 520 -6.26 -22.84 16.12
N LYS A 521 -5.46 -21.92 15.62
CA LYS A 521 -4.66 -21.00 16.43
C LYS A 521 -5.52 -20.09 17.30
N HIS A 522 -6.61 -19.55 16.75
CA HIS A 522 -7.55 -18.70 17.51
C HIS A 522 -8.30 -19.49 18.60
N LEU A 523 -8.72 -20.71 18.31
CA LEU A 523 -9.51 -21.56 19.22
C LEU A 523 -8.66 -22.59 19.96
N ARG A 524 -7.33 -22.41 20.03
CA ARG A 524 -6.39 -23.34 20.64
C ARG A 524 -6.84 -23.85 22.02
N SER A 525 -7.36 -22.97 22.87
CA SER A 525 -7.85 -23.32 24.22
C SER A 525 -9.09 -24.23 24.22
N ARG A 526 -9.77 -24.42 23.10
CA ARG A 526 -11.05 -25.12 22.97
C ARG A 526 -10.99 -26.43 22.19
N VAL A 527 -9.91 -26.68 21.46
CA VAL A 527 -9.80 -27.78 20.47
C VAL A 527 -8.90 -28.95 20.93
N GLY A 528 -8.28 -28.87 22.10
CA GLY A 528 -7.31 -29.90 22.55
C GLY A 528 -7.88 -31.32 22.71
N ASN A 529 -9.18 -31.43 23.00
CA ASN A 529 -9.84 -32.74 23.16
C ASN A 529 -10.04 -33.49 21.82
N VAL A 530 -9.91 -32.82 20.68
CA VAL A 530 -10.03 -33.43 19.33
C VAL A 530 -8.71 -33.51 18.59
N ALA A 531 -7.59 -33.21 19.26
CA ALA A 531 -6.26 -33.13 18.64
C ALA A 531 -5.88 -34.41 17.91
N GLU A 532 -6.01 -35.59 18.57
CA GLU A 532 -5.66 -36.87 17.97
C GLU A 532 -6.46 -37.15 16.70
N THR A 533 -7.78 -36.94 16.73
CA THR A 533 -8.65 -37.19 15.59
C THR A 533 -8.26 -36.29 14.42
N VAL A 534 -8.00 -35.01 14.68
CA VAL A 534 -7.61 -34.06 13.64
C VAL A 534 -6.26 -34.42 13.03
N ILE A 535 -5.25 -34.73 13.85
CA ILE A 535 -3.91 -35.11 13.37
C ILE A 535 -4.00 -36.37 12.48
N GLN A 536 -4.76 -37.39 12.90
CA GLN A 536 -4.96 -38.59 12.10
C GLN A 536 -5.69 -38.28 10.77
N SER A 537 -6.66 -37.39 10.80
CA SER A 537 -7.47 -37.04 9.62
C SER A 537 -6.73 -36.24 8.54
N ILE A 538 -5.66 -35.52 8.89
CA ILE A 538 -4.84 -34.76 7.93
C ILE A 538 -3.44 -35.34 7.71
N GLY A 539 -3.17 -36.50 8.28
CA GLY A 539 -1.87 -37.14 8.21
C GLY A 539 -1.39 -37.46 6.79
N ASP A 540 -2.32 -37.75 5.88
CA ASP A 540 -2.05 -38.00 4.45
C ASP A 540 -1.60 -36.73 3.67
N LEU A 541 -1.82 -35.53 4.22
CA LEU A 541 -1.40 -34.27 3.64
C LEU A 541 0.00 -33.83 4.09
N LEU A 542 0.62 -34.55 5.02
CA LEU A 542 1.92 -34.20 5.60
C LEU A 542 3.15 -34.69 4.81
N PRO A 543 3.08 -35.76 3.99
CA PRO A 543 4.23 -36.18 3.20
C PRO A 543 4.73 -35.07 2.30
N ILE A 544 6.03 -34.79 2.40
CA ILE A 544 6.69 -33.71 1.64
C ILE A 544 7.21 -34.30 0.33
N LYS A 545 6.98 -33.58 -0.78
CA LYS A 545 7.52 -33.89 -2.11
C LYS A 545 8.14 -32.65 -2.70
N ALA A 546 9.46 -32.56 -2.66
CA ALA A 546 10.18 -31.46 -3.30
C ALA A 546 10.23 -31.69 -4.81
N GLU A 547 9.97 -30.66 -5.57
CA GLU A 547 10.09 -30.64 -7.05
C GLU A 547 11.01 -29.49 -7.44
N VAL A 548 12.09 -29.83 -8.13
CA VAL A 548 13.00 -28.80 -8.66
C VAL A 548 12.36 -28.18 -9.91
N PRO A 549 12.27 -26.84 -10.04
CA PRO A 549 11.78 -26.19 -11.25
C PRO A 549 12.55 -26.67 -12.47
N GLY A 550 11.85 -26.98 -13.59
CA GLY A 550 12.50 -27.38 -14.84
C GLY A 550 13.31 -26.23 -15.45
N GLU A 551 14.36 -26.57 -16.22
CA GLU A 551 15.24 -25.57 -16.88
C GLU A 551 14.50 -24.68 -17.90
N ASP A 552 13.27 -25.01 -18.29
CA ASP A 552 12.45 -24.25 -19.25
C ASP A 552 11.57 -23.15 -18.62
N ALA A 553 11.64 -22.96 -17.30
CA ALA A 553 10.78 -22.02 -16.57
C ALA A 553 11.32 -20.58 -16.51
N ASP A 554 12.48 -20.29 -17.11
CA ASP A 554 13.18 -18.99 -16.91
C ASP A 554 12.78 -17.85 -17.88
N ASP A 555 11.92 -18.09 -18.89
CA ASP A 555 11.68 -17.07 -19.94
C ASP A 555 10.28 -16.41 -19.94
N ASP A 556 9.35 -16.82 -19.09
CA ASP A 556 8.00 -16.19 -19.03
C ASP A 556 7.52 -15.98 -17.58
N MET A 557 8.21 -15.11 -16.86
CA MET A 557 7.80 -14.64 -15.52
C MET A 557 6.59 -13.70 -15.63
N SER A 558 5.41 -14.22 -15.92
CA SER A 558 4.18 -13.55 -15.56
C SER A 558 3.92 -13.79 -14.05
N SER A 559 3.59 -12.73 -13.32
CA SER A 559 3.38 -12.75 -11.86
C SER A 559 2.30 -13.72 -11.37
N ASP A 560 1.55 -14.32 -12.27
CA ASP A 560 0.38 -15.17 -11.98
C ASP A 560 0.70 -16.66 -11.87
N GLU A 561 1.84 -17.14 -12.41
CA GLU A 561 2.27 -18.54 -12.26
C GLU A 561 2.89 -18.86 -10.89
N SER A 562 3.22 -17.84 -10.09
CA SER A 562 3.85 -18.03 -8.78
C SER A 562 2.99 -18.77 -7.76
N ASP A 563 1.67 -18.69 -7.85
CA ASP A 563 0.74 -19.31 -6.90
C ASP A 563 0.57 -20.84 -7.10
N HIS A 564 0.95 -21.38 -8.26
CA HIS A 564 0.82 -22.80 -8.61
C HIS A 564 2.16 -23.55 -8.61
N SER A 565 3.26 -22.89 -8.28
CA SER A 565 4.56 -23.54 -8.19
C SER A 565 4.60 -24.58 -7.06
N ALA A 566 5.41 -25.61 -7.21
CA ALA A 566 5.64 -26.60 -6.15
C ALA A 566 6.14 -25.98 -4.84
N ASP A 567 6.87 -24.88 -4.94
CA ASP A 567 7.37 -24.10 -3.80
C ASP A 567 6.23 -23.36 -3.07
N ALA A 568 5.27 -22.77 -3.81
CA ALA A 568 4.08 -22.15 -3.23
C ALA A 568 3.19 -23.18 -2.51
N LEU A 569 3.03 -24.38 -3.09
CA LEU A 569 2.29 -25.46 -2.46
C LEU A 569 2.97 -25.92 -1.16
N PHE A 570 4.29 -26.09 -1.15
CA PHE A 570 5.04 -26.43 0.06
C PHE A 570 4.94 -25.34 1.13
N THR A 571 5.08 -24.07 0.73
CA THR A 571 4.91 -22.94 1.65
C THR A 571 3.54 -22.96 2.32
N SER A 572 2.49 -23.30 1.55
CA SER A 572 1.14 -23.48 2.10
C SER A 572 1.03 -24.71 3.00
N GLN A 573 1.74 -25.81 2.70
CA GLN A 573 1.76 -27.03 3.52
C GLN A 573 2.35 -26.77 4.92
N LEU A 574 3.25 -25.81 5.07
CA LEU A 574 3.81 -25.44 6.37
C LEU A 574 2.73 -24.99 7.36
N TYR A 575 1.61 -24.41 6.89
CA TYR A 575 0.49 -24.07 7.77
C TYR A 575 -0.14 -25.31 8.43
N LEU A 576 -0.13 -26.48 7.78
CA LEU A 576 -0.62 -27.70 8.38
C LEU A 576 0.28 -28.16 9.54
N PHE A 577 1.60 -28.06 9.37
CA PHE A 577 2.55 -28.38 10.46
C PHE A 577 2.39 -27.43 11.65
N GLU A 578 2.20 -26.14 11.39
CA GLU A 578 1.95 -25.16 12.46
C GLU A 578 0.59 -25.42 13.15
N ALA A 579 -0.47 -25.75 12.39
CA ALA A 579 -1.77 -26.11 12.93
C ALA A 579 -1.70 -27.33 13.84
N ILE A 580 -0.97 -28.37 13.42
CA ILE A 580 -0.75 -29.57 14.24
C ILE A 580 -0.02 -29.20 15.54
N GLY A 581 1.02 -28.39 15.45
CA GLY A 581 1.74 -27.89 16.62
C GLY A 581 0.78 -27.17 17.60
N CYS A 582 -0.06 -26.28 17.08
CA CYS A 582 -1.03 -25.52 17.87
C CYS A 582 -2.07 -26.42 18.56
N ILE A 583 -2.64 -27.40 17.84
CA ILE A 583 -3.68 -28.26 18.40
C ILE A 583 -3.12 -29.27 19.39
N SER A 584 -1.87 -29.74 19.16
CA SER A 584 -1.19 -30.71 20.02
C SER A 584 -0.80 -30.15 21.39
N SER A 585 -0.52 -28.83 21.46
CA SER A 585 0.10 -28.17 22.61
C SER A 585 -0.87 -27.30 23.39
N THR A 586 -2.14 -27.69 23.46
CA THR A 586 -3.12 -26.97 24.26
C THR A 586 -2.93 -27.21 25.75
N HIS A 587 -3.33 -26.29 26.62
CA HIS A 587 -3.22 -26.45 28.07
C HIS A 587 -3.97 -27.65 28.62
N SER A 588 -5.02 -28.13 27.96
CA SER A 588 -5.79 -29.30 28.34
C SER A 588 -5.16 -30.63 27.94
N THR A 589 -4.14 -30.59 27.09
CA THR A 589 -3.47 -31.79 26.60
C THR A 589 -2.31 -32.15 27.54
N PRO A 590 -2.29 -33.38 28.14
CA PRO A 590 -1.17 -33.85 28.97
C PRO A 590 0.16 -33.83 28.21
N ALA A 591 1.28 -33.56 28.89
CA ALA A 591 2.60 -33.48 28.28
C ALA A 591 3.03 -34.78 27.56
N GLU A 592 2.63 -35.92 28.08
CA GLU A 592 2.87 -37.24 27.44
C GLU A 592 2.19 -37.34 26.08
N ASN A 593 0.95 -36.85 25.98
CA ASN A 593 0.20 -36.83 24.73
C ASN A 593 0.79 -35.79 23.75
N GLN A 594 1.18 -34.61 24.24
CA GLN A 594 1.89 -33.62 23.42
C GLN A 594 3.17 -34.22 22.80
N ALA A 595 3.99 -34.89 23.59
CA ALA A 595 5.19 -35.55 23.13
C ALA A 595 4.88 -36.69 22.13
N LEU A 596 3.80 -37.44 22.36
CA LEU A 596 3.36 -38.52 21.46
C LEU A 596 2.91 -37.92 20.10
N TYR A 597 2.15 -36.85 20.08
CA TYR A 597 1.71 -36.18 18.85
C TYR A 597 2.91 -35.60 18.08
N ALA A 598 3.84 -34.93 18.74
CA ALA A 598 5.07 -34.45 18.14
C ALA A 598 5.85 -35.62 17.49
N ARG A 599 6.04 -36.72 18.21
CA ARG A 599 6.71 -37.90 17.71
C ARG A 599 6.05 -38.50 16.48
N SER A 600 4.74 -38.65 16.48
CA SER A 600 3.99 -39.23 15.36
C SER A 600 4.15 -38.48 14.06
N VAL A 601 4.38 -37.15 14.10
CA VAL A 601 4.60 -36.29 12.94
C VAL A 601 6.09 -36.25 12.57
N MET A 602 7.00 -36.21 13.55
CA MET A 602 8.44 -36.08 13.31
C MET A 602 9.11 -37.38 12.84
N ASP A 603 8.68 -38.54 13.33
CA ASP A 603 9.31 -39.82 12.97
C ASP A 603 9.27 -40.10 11.44
N PRO A 604 8.16 -39.89 10.71
CA PRO A 604 8.16 -40.00 9.25
C PRO A 604 9.12 -39.02 8.56
N LEU A 605 9.24 -37.78 9.07
CA LEU A 605 10.17 -36.79 8.54
C LEU A 605 11.63 -37.20 8.77
N PHE A 606 11.96 -37.81 9.91
CA PHE A 606 13.30 -38.34 10.16
C PHE A 606 13.65 -39.50 9.23
N GLN A 607 12.71 -40.41 9.00
CA GLN A 607 12.90 -41.52 8.04
C GLN A 607 13.14 -40.98 6.61
N ASP A 608 12.36 -39.98 6.20
CA ASP A 608 12.54 -39.36 4.90
C ASP A 608 13.89 -38.61 4.79
N MET A 609 14.32 -37.94 5.86
CA MET A 609 15.65 -37.31 5.93
C MET A 609 16.78 -38.35 5.81
N GLU A 610 16.68 -39.48 6.48
CA GLU A 610 17.67 -40.60 6.41
C GLU A 610 17.84 -41.12 4.98
N VAL A 611 16.76 -41.16 4.20
CA VAL A 611 16.79 -41.62 2.80
C VAL A 611 17.46 -40.60 1.89
N HIS A 612 17.18 -39.30 2.08
CA HIS A 612 17.62 -38.25 1.17
C HIS A 612 18.99 -37.65 1.52
N LEU A 613 19.42 -37.70 2.77
CA LEU A 613 20.68 -37.10 3.21
C LEU A 613 21.91 -37.61 2.46
N PRO A 614 22.10 -38.94 2.24
CA PRO A 614 23.23 -39.43 1.45
C PRO A 614 23.22 -38.99 -0.01
N ARG A 615 22.03 -38.86 -0.61
CA ARG A 615 21.85 -38.40 -1.99
C ARG A 615 22.17 -36.90 -2.11
N ALA A 616 21.67 -36.08 -1.19
CA ALA A 616 21.98 -34.66 -1.13
C ALA A 616 23.48 -34.39 -0.96
N LYS A 617 24.16 -35.19 -0.10
CA LYS A 617 25.63 -35.14 0.06
C LYS A 617 26.38 -35.54 -1.23
N GLY A 618 25.77 -36.36 -2.06
CA GLY A 618 26.26 -36.71 -3.39
C GLY A 618 26.03 -35.69 -4.47
N GLY A 619 25.40 -34.55 -4.15
CA GLY A 619 25.13 -33.45 -5.08
C GLY A 619 23.76 -33.52 -5.78
N ASP A 620 22.83 -34.37 -5.33
CA ASP A 620 21.46 -34.45 -5.86
C ASP A 620 20.66 -33.21 -5.38
N ALA A 621 20.33 -32.29 -6.32
CA ALA A 621 19.62 -31.05 -6.03
C ALA A 621 18.22 -31.29 -5.48
N GLN A 622 17.49 -32.30 -5.99
CA GLN A 622 16.16 -32.64 -5.51
C GLN A 622 16.21 -33.16 -4.08
N ALA A 623 17.20 -34.02 -3.76
CA ALA A 623 17.39 -34.48 -2.40
C ALA A 623 17.79 -33.34 -1.45
N ASN A 624 18.60 -32.40 -1.91
CA ASN A 624 18.94 -31.19 -1.14
C ASN A 624 17.70 -30.35 -0.82
N LEU A 625 16.83 -30.13 -1.81
CA LEU A 625 15.57 -29.41 -1.64
C LEU A 625 14.61 -30.16 -0.71
N GLN A 626 14.56 -31.50 -0.80
CA GLN A 626 13.77 -32.34 0.12
C GLN A 626 14.23 -32.17 1.58
N ILE A 627 15.55 -32.20 1.83
CA ILE A 627 16.10 -31.91 3.16
C ILE A 627 15.76 -30.50 3.64
N HIS A 628 15.87 -29.50 2.78
CA HIS A 628 15.46 -28.13 3.06
C HIS A 628 14.00 -28.08 3.56
N HIS A 629 13.08 -28.71 2.83
CA HIS A 629 11.66 -28.73 3.17
C HIS A 629 11.39 -29.46 4.50
N ILE A 630 12.05 -30.57 4.75
CA ILE A 630 11.94 -31.32 6.03
C ILE A 630 12.39 -30.43 7.20
N VAL A 631 13.53 -29.75 7.07
CA VAL A 631 14.05 -28.85 8.11
C VAL A 631 13.05 -27.70 8.39
N MET A 632 12.47 -27.12 7.34
CA MET A 632 11.45 -26.07 7.47
C MET A 632 10.18 -26.59 8.16
N ALA A 633 9.73 -27.80 7.83
CA ALA A 633 8.56 -28.44 8.44
C ALA A 633 8.77 -28.71 9.94
N LEU A 634 9.93 -29.28 10.32
CA LEU A 634 10.29 -29.50 11.73
C LEU A 634 10.31 -28.21 12.54
N GLY A 635 10.91 -27.14 11.98
CA GLY A 635 10.92 -25.83 12.61
C GLY A 635 9.51 -25.24 12.76
N THR A 636 8.66 -25.40 11.75
CA THR A 636 7.30 -24.85 11.77
C THR A 636 6.39 -25.62 12.72
N LEU A 637 6.54 -26.95 12.83
CA LEU A 637 5.87 -27.75 13.86
C LEU A 637 6.24 -27.24 15.27
N ALA A 638 7.52 -27.02 15.51
CA ALA A 638 8.03 -26.47 16.77
C ALA A 638 7.42 -25.10 17.09
N HIS A 639 7.32 -24.23 16.09
CA HIS A 639 6.69 -22.91 16.24
C HIS A 639 5.22 -23.00 16.67
N GLY A 640 4.47 -23.95 16.10
CA GLY A 640 3.09 -24.21 16.51
C GLY A 640 2.96 -24.70 17.95
N PHE A 641 3.94 -25.49 18.43
CA PHE A 641 3.91 -26.04 19.79
C PHE A 641 4.05 -24.99 20.89
N SER A 642 4.83 -23.94 20.69
CA SER A 642 5.11 -22.99 21.75
C SER A 642 5.12 -21.54 21.25
N ASP A 643 4.38 -20.67 21.94
CA ASP A 643 4.44 -19.22 21.82
C ASP A 643 5.46 -18.60 22.80
N TRP A 644 6.07 -19.43 23.63
CA TRP A 644 7.04 -18.96 24.62
C TRP A 644 8.33 -18.52 23.95
N THR A 645 8.82 -17.36 24.35
CA THR A 645 10.13 -16.85 23.97
C THR A 645 11.01 -16.77 25.20
N PRO A 646 12.25 -17.32 25.17
CA PRO A 646 13.16 -17.19 26.32
C PRO A 646 13.27 -15.72 26.76
N GLY A 647 13.17 -15.51 28.07
CA GLY A 647 13.25 -14.17 28.69
C GLY A 647 11.99 -13.33 28.67
N SER A 648 10.90 -13.81 28.06
CA SER A 648 9.62 -13.09 28.06
C SER A 648 8.94 -13.14 29.42
N THR A 649 8.48 -11.98 29.89
CA THR A 649 7.69 -11.82 31.13
C THR A 649 6.21 -11.53 30.86
N ALA A 650 5.75 -11.65 29.62
CA ALA A 650 4.37 -11.32 29.23
C ALA A 650 3.38 -12.27 29.94
N ALA A 651 2.42 -11.70 30.66
CA ALA A 651 1.43 -12.40 31.46
C ALA A 651 0.51 -13.38 30.69
N ASN A 652 0.52 -13.30 29.37
CA ASN A 652 -0.32 -14.09 28.45
C ASN A 652 0.45 -15.19 27.71
N GLN A 653 1.75 -15.37 27.99
CA GLN A 653 2.55 -16.42 27.37
C GLN A 653 2.60 -17.67 28.27
N HIS A 654 2.57 -18.82 27.61
CA HIS A 654 2.80 -20.09 28.24
C HIS A 654 4.21 -20.11 28.87
N GLY A 655 4.37 -20.75 29.99
CA GLY A 655 5.70 -20.93 30.59
C GLY A 655 6.64 -21.73 29.71
N PRO A 656 7.87 -21.98 30.16
CA PRO A 656 8.81 -22.82 29.43
C PRO A 656 8.20 -24.20 29.15
N PRO A 657 8.57 -24.86 28.03
CA PRO A 657 8.01 -26.14 27.64
C PRO A 657 8.27 -27.23 28.68
N ASP A 658 7.35 -28.21 28.76
CA ASP A 658 7.56 -29.41 29.59
C ASP A 658 8.78 -30.18 29.08
N LYS A 659 9.47 -30.84 30.01
CA LYS A 659 10.68 -31.60 29.69
C LYS A 659 10.45 -32.72 28.67
N LEU A 660 9.30 -33.39 28.72
CA LEU A 660 8.97 -34.47 27.76
C LEU A 660 8.85 -33.94 26.34
N VAL A 661 8.24 -32.77 26.18
CA VAL A 661 8.13 -32.09 24.89
C VAL A 661 9.51 -31.60 24.43
N SER A 662 10.29 -30.99 25.31
CA SER A 662 11.63 -30.51 25.02
C SER A 662 12.58 -31.68 24.62
N ASP A 663 12.48 -32.83 25.27
CA ASP A 663 13.25 -34.01 24.93
C ASP A 663 12.91 -34.52 23.51
N GLU A 664 11.63 -34.52 23.11
CA GLU A 664 11.22 -34.88 21.75
C GLU A 664 11.76 -33.92 20.70
N PHE A 665 11.66 -32.63 20.94
CA PHE A 665 12.20 -31.62 20.02
C PHE A 665 13.74 -31.58 20.01
N SER A 666 14.40 -32.05 21.05
CA SER A 666 15.86 -32.26 21.04
C SER A 666 16.28 -33.28 19.96
N ARG A 667 15.46 -34.30 19.70
CA ARG A 667 15.67 -35.25 18.59
C ARG A 667 15.61 -34.51 17.22
N ALA A 668 14.63 -33.58 17.07
CA ALA A 668 14.54 -32.79 15.87
C ALA A 668 15.76 -31.87 15.71
N ALA A 669 16.20 -31.22 16.78
CA ALA A 669 17.39 -30.38 16.76
C ALA A 669 18.66 -31.20 16.38
N GLU A 670 18.81 -32.42 16.89
CA GLU A 670 19.92 -33.32 16.52
C GLU A 670 19.87 -33.72 15.05
N ALA A 671 18.68 -34.06 14.51
CA ALA A 671 18.51 -34.40 13.11
C ALA A 671 18.87 -33.20 12.19
N ILE A 672 18.43 -32.00 12.55
CA ILE A 672 18.75 -30.79 11.81
C ILE A 672 20.26 -30.48 11.92
N LEU A 673 20.90 -30.67 13.08
CA LEU A 673 22.34 -30.49 13.23
C LEU A 673 23.14 -31.48 12.38
N ILE A 674 22.67 -32.72 12.20
CA ILE A 674 23.29 -33.68 11.30
C ILE A 674 23.19 -33.18 9.85
N ALA A 675 22.00 -32.77 9.41
CA ALA A 675 21.81 -32.19 8.07
C ALA A 675 22.70 -30.97 7.84
N LEU A 676 22.76 -30.06 8.82
CA LEU A 676 23.59 -28.86 8.76
C LEU A 676 25.09 -29.20 8.66
N ARG A 677 25.58 -30.20 9.43
CA ARG A 677 26.98 -30.63 9.37
C ARG A 677 27.34 -31.24 8.02
N GLU A 678 26.48 -32.08 7.47
CA GLU A 678 26.74 -32.78 6.21
C GLU A 678 26.55 -31.94 4.95
N LEU A 679 25.67 -30.89 5.03
CA LEU A 679 25.25 -30.04 3.90
C LEU A 679 25.53 -28.53 4.12
N ASN A 680 26.45 -28.16 4.99
CA ASN A 680 26.75 -26.78 5.35
C ASN A 680 27.30 -25.91 4.21
N SER A 681 27.71 -26.52 3.10
CA SER A 681 28.09 -25.83 1.88
C SER A 681 26.88 -25.19 1.15
N SER A 682 25.66 -25.75 1.32
CA SER A 682 24.43 -25.18 0.75
C SER A 682 23.94 -23.99 1.58
N ALA A 683 23.82 -22.82 0.93
CA ALA A 683 23.26 -21.62 1.55
C ALA A 683 21.78 -21.79 1.93
N GLU A 684 21.02 -22.50 1.10
CA GLU A 684 19.61 -22.81 1.32
C GLU A 684 19.43 -23.64 2.60
N ILE A 685 20.23 -24.69 2.79
CA ILE A 685 20.20 -25.53 4.00
C ILE A 685 20.60 -24.71 5.24
N ARG A 686 21.63 -23.85 5.16
CA ARG A 686 22.00 -22.99 6.28
C ARG A 686 20.86 -22.03 6.65
N THR A 687 20.17 -21.49 5.64
CA THR A 687 19.01 -20.59 5.85
C THR A 687 17.84 -21.31 6.49
N ALA A 688 17.49 -22.50 5.99
CA ALA A 688 16.45 -23.33 6.60
C ALA A 688 16.80 -23.70 8.05
N CYS A 689 18.04 -24.09 8.33
CA CYS A 689 18.50 -24.42 9.67
C CYS A 689 18.47 -23.22 10.63
N ARG A 690 18.84 -22.01 10.18
CA ARG A 690 18.68 -20.77 10.97
C ARG A 690 17.21 -20.50 11.33
N SER A 691 16.33 -20.60 10.34
CA SER A 691 14.89 -20.45 10.56
C SER A 691 14.33 -21.47 11.54
N ALA A 692 14.70 -22.73 11.36
CA ALA A 692 14.29 -23.81 12.25
C ALA A 692 14.84 -23.63 13.68
N PHE A 693 16.09 -23.22 13.84
CA PHE A 693 16.70 -22.95 15.14
C PHE A 693 15.94 -21.86 15.91
N SER A 694 15.63 -20.73 15.25
CA SER A 694 14.84 -19.67 15.87
C SER A 694 13.48 -20.16 16.41
N LYS A 695 12.82 -21.03 15.65
CA LYS A 695 11.53 -21.62 16.05
C LYS A 695 11.66 -22.69 17.13
N LEU A 696 12.75 -23.45 17.15
CA LEU A 696 13.04 -24.47 18.15
C LEU A 696 13.34 -23.88 19.54
N LEU A 697 13.82 -22.65 19.63
CA LEU A 697 14.10 -21.99 20.92
C LEU A 697 12.89 -22.02 21.86
N GLY A 698 11.68 -21.87 21.33
CA GLY A 698 10.43 -21.86 22.09
C GLY A 698 10.07 -23.22 22.71
N VAL A 699 10.53 -24.32 22.13
CA VAL A 699 10.23 -25.70 22.59
C VAL A 699 11.42 -26.37 23.29
N LEU A 700 12.65 -25.96 23.00
CA LEU A 700 13.84 -26.51 23.64
C LEU A 700 14.13 -25.85 24.98
N GLY A 701 13.85 -24.55 25.12
CA GLY A 701 14.23 -23.80 26.32
C GLY A 701 15.74 -23.94 26.61
N ALA A 702 16.10 -24.18 27.88
CA ALA A 702 17.49 -24.30 28.30
C ALA A 702 18.22 -25.54 27.69
N ALA A 703 17.50 -26.52 27.16
CA ALA A 703 18.09 -27.68 26.49
C ALA A 703 18.90 -27.33 25.23
N VAL A 704 18.72 -26.14 24.68
CA VAL A 704 19.48 -25.62 23.52
C VAL A 704 20.91 -25.24 23.88
N LEU A 705 21.18 -24.83 25.11
CA LEU A 705 22.46 -24.27 25.52
C LEU A 705 23.65 -25.23 25.29
N PRO A 706 23.58 -26.55 25.64
CA PRO A 706 24.65 -27.50 25.35
C PRO A 706 24.88 -27.74 23.86
N GLN A 707 23.86 -27.54 23.04
CA GLN A 707 23.93 -27.73 21.57
C GLN A 707 24.42 -26.51 20.82
N LEU A 708 24.36 -25.30 21.44
CA LEU A 708 24.65 -24.03 20.80
C LEU A 708 26.01 -23.98 20.08
N PRO A 709 27.12 -24.53 20.62
CA PRO A 709 28.40 -24.56 19.91
C PRO A 709 28.30 -25.25 18.53
N LYS A 710 27.55 -26.37 18.44
CA LYS A 710 27.39 -27.10 17.19
C LYS A 710 26.56 -26.33 16.17
N TRP A 711 25.53 -25.62 16.64
CA TRP A 711 24.74 -24.74 15.80
C TRP A 711 25.59 -23.62 15.21
N ILE A 712 26.41 -22.97 16.05
CA ILE A 712 27.28 -21.86 15.65
C ILE A 712 28.32 -22.35 14.63
N GLU A 713 28.97 -23.46 14.91
CA GLU A 713 29.95 -24.04 14.00
C GLU A 713 29.32 -24.40 12.65
N GLY A 714 28.18 -25.09 12.66
CA GLY A 714 27.51 -25.51 11.44
C GLY A 714 27.03 -24.34 10.56
N LEU A 715 26.50 -23.31 11.19
CA LEU A 715 25.96 -22.13 10.47
C LEU A 715 27.05 -21.19 9.95
N LEU A 716 28.20 -21.11 10.63
CA LEU A 716 29.26 -20.16 10.29
C LEU A 716 30.45 -20.77 9.53
N SER A 717 30.66 -22.10 9.57
CA SER A 717 31.89 -22.73 9.06
C SER A 717 32.11 -22.48 7.56
N GLN A 718 31.08 -22.44 6.77
CA GLN A 718 31.11 -22.25 5.31
C GLN A 718 30.48 -20.91 4.84
N SER A 719 29.99 -20.09 5.76
CA SER A 719 29.41 -18.80 5.42
C SER A 719 30.49 -17.72 5.32
N SER A 720 30.57 -17.04 4.18
CA SER A 720 31.37 -15.85 3.96
C SER A 720 30.52 -14.60 3.73
N SER A 721 29.22 -14.73 3.59
CA SER A 721 28.31 -13.63 3.30
C SER A 721 28.09 -12.74 4.53
N LYS A 722 28.20 -11.41 4.33
CA LYS A 722 27.90 -10.39 5.36
C LYS A 722 26.45 -10.50 5.84
N ASP A 723 25.53 -10.80 4.93
CA ASP A 723 24.10 -10.98 5.20
C ASP A 723 23.84 -12.16 6.12
N GLU A 724 24.42 -13.32 5.84
CA GLU A 724 24.32 -14.49 6.71
C GLU A 724 24.88 -14.22 8.13
N MET A 725 25.97 -13.48 8.23
CA MET A 725 26.55 -13.09 9.53
C MET A 725 25.60 -12.14 10.29
N ALA A 726 24.99 -11.19 9.61
CA ALA A 726 24.02 -10.27 10.21
C ALA A 726 22.78 -11.03 10.72
N MET A 727 22.22 -11.93 9.91
CA MET A 727 21.09 -12.77 10.33
C MET A 727 21.44 -13.66 11.52
N PHE A 728 22.66 -14.19 11.55
CA PHE A 728 23.13 -14.99 12.66
C PHE A 728 23.27 -14.21 13.95
N LEU A 729 23.77 -12.97 13.90
CA LEU A 729 23.85 -12.09 15.07
C LEU A 729 22.47 -11.77 15.63
N ARG A 730 21.47 -11.52 14.80
CA ARG A 730 20.06 -11.37 15.26
C ARG A 730 19.56 -12.61 16.02
N LEU A 731 19.94 -13.78 15.56
CA LEU A 731 19.57 -15.01 16.23
C LEU A 731 20.23 -15.12 17.61
N LEU A 732 21.53 -14.79 17.70
CA LEU A 732 22.24 -14.74 18.97
C LEU A 732 21.69 -13.66 19.90
N ASP A 733 21.26 -12.53 19.41
CA ASP A 733 20.60 -11.48 20.20
C ASP A 733 19.39 -12.05 20.95
N GLN A 734 18.55 -12.86 20.27
CA GLN A 734 17.41 -13.54 20.90
C GLN A 734 17.85 -14.51 21.98
N VAL A 735 18.91 -15.29 21.73
CA VAL A 735 19.44 -16.26 22.69
C VAL A 735 20.03 -15.56 23.91
N VAL A 736 20.84 -14.53 23.71
CA VAL A 736 21.45 -13.74 24.79
C VAL A 736 20.38 -13.04 25.64
N PHE A 737 19.41 -12.41 24.98
CA PHE A 737 18.29 -11.75 25.67
C PHE A 737 17.44 -12.74 26.48
N GLY A 738 17.25 -13.94 25.93
CA GLY A 738 16.41 -14.98 26.56
C GLY A 738 17.04 -15.63 27.78
N PHE A 739 18.30 -16.04 27.66
CA PHE A 739 18.98 -16.83 28.68
C PHE A 739 19.86 -15.99 29.60
N LYS A 740 20.15 -14.73 29.25
CA LYS A 740 20.93 -13.81 30.08
C LYS A 740 22.21 -14.45 30.62
N THR A 741 22.40 -14.44 31.93
CA THR A 741 23.61 -14.98 32.59
C THR A 741 23.79 -16.51 32.45
N GLU A 742 22.74 -17.25 32.09
CA GLU A 742 22.85 -18.71 31.87
C GLU A 742 23.71 -19.06 30.65
N ILE A 743 23.82 -18.16 29.67
CA ILE A 743 24.65 -18.38 28.47
C ILE A 743 26.13 -17.99 28.69
N TYR A 744 26.52 -17.49 29.88
CA TYR A 744 27.84 -16.91 30.11
C TYR A 744 28.98 -17.83 29.65
N ASP A 745 29.00 -19.08 30.08
CA ASP A 745 30.11 -20.02 29.79
C ASP A 745 30.19 -20.36 28.29
N VAL A 746 29.03 -20.52 27.63
CA VAL A 746 28.98 -20.83 26.20
C VAL A 746 29.40 -19.61 25.39
N LEU A 747 28.93 -18.43 25.74
CA LEU A 747 29.30 -17.20 25.07
C LEU A 747 30.79 -16.87 25.27
N ASN A 748 31.31 -17.12 26.45
CA ASN A 748 32.73 -16.92 26.78
C ASN A 748 33.66 -17.76 25.87
N MET A 749 33.30 -18.97 25.54
CA MET A 749 34.07 -19.80 24.60
C MET A 749 33.94 -19.39 23.15
N LEU A 750 32.79 -18.84 22.76
CA LEU A 750 32.43 -18.62 21.35
C LEU A 750 32.71 -17.18 20.86
N LEU A 751 32.87 -16.23 21.78
CA LEU A 751 32.97 -14.82 21.42
C LEU A 751 34.20 -14.49 20.54
N THR A 752 35.38 -15.04 20.91
CA THR A 752 36.61 -14.83 20.14
C THR A 752 36.49 -15.29 18.67
N PRO A 753 36.12 -16.54 18.37
CA PRO A 753 35.99 -16.99 16.97
C PRO A 753 34.86 -16.24 16.23
N LEU A 754 33.82 -15.85 16.93
CA LEU A 754 32.73 -15.05 16.35
C LEU A 754 33.20 -13.65 15.95
N LEU A 755 33.85 -12.94 16.86
CA LEU A 755 34.38 -11.58 16.59
C LEU A 755 35.43 -11.61 15.47
N GLN A 756 36.25 -12.64 15.43
CA GLN A 756 37.26 -12.80 14.37
C GLN A 756 36.58 -12.87 12.97
N ARG A 757 35.48 -13.59 12.86
CA ARG A 757 34.72 -13.66 11.61
C ARG A 757 34.03 -12.36 11.26
N ILE A 758 33.40 -11.72 12.23
CA ILE A 758 32.72 -10.44 12.06
C ILE A 758 33.73 -9.38 11.56
N PHE A 759 34.90 -9.27 12.18
CA PHE A 759 35.93 -8.34 11.74
C PHE A 759 36.47 -8.64 10.36
N GLY A 760 36.55 -9.92 9.96
CA GLY A 760 36.83 -10.31 8.58
C GLY A 760 35.80 -9.72 7.62
N GLY A 761 34.51 -9.91 7.87
CA GLY A 761 33.42 -9.37 7.04
C GLY A 761 33.34 -7.84 7.04
N LEU A 762 33.62 -7.20 8.18
CA LEU A 762 33.66 -5.71 8.27
C LEU A 762 34.82 -5.10 7.49
N GLY A 763 35.93 -5.83 7.32
CA GLY A 763 37.13 -5.39 6.61
C GLY A 763 37.16 -5.68 5.12
N GLU A 764 36.15 -6.39 4.57
CA GLU A 764 36.07 -6.68 3.14
C GLU A 764 35.80 -5.43 2.32
N PRO A 765 36.44 -5.30 1.12
CA PRO A 765 36.20 -4.16 0.24
C PRO A 765 34.78 -4.20 -0.33
N ILE A 766 34.18 -3.02 -0.50
CA ILE A 766 32.85 -2.84 -1.08
C ILE A 766 32.97 -2.98 -2.61
N SER A 767 32.20 -3.88 -3.23
CA SER A 767 32.21 -4.11 -4.68
C SER A 767 30.99 -3.52 -5.42
N GLY A 768 29.96 -3.10 -4.69
CA GLY A 768 28.72 -2.53 -5.27
C GLY A 768 27.71 -2.09 -4.21
N THR A 769 26.56 -1.58 -4.65
CA THR A 769 25.47 -1.07 -3.78
C THR A 769 24.92 -2.13 -2.84
N ASP A 770 24.79 -3.36 -3.29
CA ASP A 770 24.29 -4.46 -2.45
C ASP A 770 25.27 -4.80 -1.35
N ASP A 771 26.57 -4.82 -1.62
CA ASP A 771 27.63 -4.99 -0.62
C ASP A 771 27.61 -3.87 0.42
N GLU A 772 27.35 -2.64 0.03
CA GLU A 772 27.23 -1.49 0.92
C GLU A 772 26.07 -1.66 1.89
N ILE A 773 24.90 -2.10 1.38
CA ILE A 773 23.71 -2.36 2.20
C ILE A 773 23.98 -3.50 3.18
N GLN A 774 24.56 -4.60 2.75
CA GLN A 774 24.90 -5.74 3.59
C GLN A 774 25.94 -5.39 4.66
N LEU A 775 26.91 -4.57 4.32
CA LEU A 775 27.91 -4.08 5.27
C LEU A 775 27.28 -3.16 6.33
N ALA A 776 26.39 -2.27 5.90
CA ALA A 776 25.66 -1.40 6.83
C ALA A 776 24.80 -2.21 7.81
N GLU A 777 24.16 -3.26 7.32
CA GLU A 777 23.39 -4.19 8.16
C GLU A 777 24.27 -4.99 9.12
N LEU A 778 25.39 -5.52 8.66
CA LEU A 778 26.34 -6.22 9.53
C LEU A 778 26.90 -5.30 10.62
N ARG A 779 27.22 -4.06 10.31
CA ARG A 779 27.65 -3.05 11.30
C ARG A 779 26.58 -2.81 12.37
N ARG A 780 25.33 -2.70 11.96
CA ARG A 780 24.21 -2.50 12.87
C ARG A 780 24.02 -3.70 13.81
N GLU A 781 23.96 -4.90 13.24
CA GLU A 781 23.74 -6.12 14.02
C GLU A 781 24.92 -6.44 14.95
N TYR A 782 26.15 -6.17 14.52
CA TYR A 782 27.32 -6.28 15.37
C TYR A 782 27.24 -5.35 16.60
N LEU A 783 26.89 -4.09 16.40
CA LEU A 783 26.72 -3.16 17.51
C LEU A 783 25.54 -3.54 18.41
N SER A 784 24.43 -4.01 17.83
CA SER A 784 23.28 -4.53 18.58
C SER A 784 23.70 -5.69 19.49
N PHE A 785 24.47 -6.62 18.97
CA PHE A 785 24.97 -7.75 19.72
C PHE A 785 25.86 -7.34 20.92
N ILE A 786 26.79 -6.42 20.72
CA ILE A 786 27.57 -5.86 21.83
C ILE A 786 26.67 -5.19 22.87
N GLN A 787 25.70 -4.40 22.43
CA GLN A 787 24.76 -3.72 23.34
C GLN A 787 23.93 -4.72 24.16
N ILE A 788 23.46 -5.79 23.54
CA ILE A 788 22.68 -6.82 24.23
C ILE A 788 23.51 -7.55 25.28
N ILE A 789 24.77 -7.89 24.98
CA ILE A 789 25.72 -8.45 25.98
C ILE A 789 25.84 -7.50 27.18
N LEU A 790 26.10 -6.21 26.95
CA LEU A 790 26.27 -5.21 28.00
C LEU A 790 25.00 -4.96 28.83
N ASN A 791 23.81 -5.14 28.24
CA ASN A 791 22.54 -4.88 28.91
C ASN A 791 21.97 -6.08 29.69
N ASN A 792 22.50 -7.30 29.48
CA ASN A 792 22.01 -8.52 30.10
C ASN A 792 22.95 -9.10 31.16
N GLY A 793 23.90 -8.33 31.68
CA GLY A 793 24.79 -8.76 32.74
C GLY A 793 25.90 -9.71 32.29
N LEU A 794 26.27 -9.65 31.03
CA LEU A 794 27.29 -10.49 30.38
C LEU A 794 28.55 -9.71 30.04
N GLU A 795 28.68 -8.47 30.52
CA GLU A 795 29.84 -7.63 30.27
C GLU A 795 31.17 -8.31 30.68
N GLY A 796 31.14 -9.20 31.66
CA GLY A 796 32.30 -9.99 32.07
C GLY A 796 32.87 -10.90 30.98
N VAL A 797 32.05 -11.33 30.01
CA VAL A 797 32.49 -12.13 28.85
C VAL A 797 33.46 -11.35 27.97
N LEU A 798 33.24 -10.04 27.80
CA LEU A 798 34.06 -9.17 26.95
C LEU A 798 35.45 -8.92 27.48
N ILE A 799 35.62 -8.98 28.81
CA ILE A 799 36.88 -8.69 29.52
C ILE A 799 37.50 -9.95 30.10
N SER A 800 36.96 -11.13 29.82
CA SER A 800 37.49 -12.41 30.32
C SER A 800 38.87 -12.73 29.74
N GLU A 801 39.64 -13.57 30.43
CA GLU A 801 40.97 -14.02 29.95
C GLU A 801 40.87 -14.69 28.55
N ALA A 802 39.77 -15.36 28.27
CA ALA A 802 39.55 -16.01 26.97
C ALA A 802 39.35 -15.01 25.81
N ASN A 803 38.77 -13.84 26.09
CA ASN A 803 38.38 -12.85 25.10
C ASN A 803 39.17 -11.53 25.15
N GLN A 804 40.08 -11.38 26.10
CA GLN A 804 40.85 -10.12 26.29
C GLN A 804 41.64 -9.69 25.05
N GLY A 805 42.05 -10.61 24.19
CA GLY A 805 42.75 -10.30 22.93
C GLY A 805 41.90 -9.53 21.92
N PHE A 806 40.55 -9.61 22.02
CA PHE A 806 39.61 -8.91 21.15
C PHE A 806 38.98 -7.66 21.79
N PHE A 807 39.26 -7.40 23.06
CA PHE A 807 38.71 -6.25 23.77
C PHE A 807 39.12 -4.91 23.13
N GLU A 808 40.44 -4.71 22.92
CA GLU A 808 40.94 -3.49 22.30
C GLU A 808 40.49 -3.32 20.83
N PRO A 809 40.60 -4.33 19.95
CA PRO A 809 40.00 -4.30 18.61
C PRO A 809 38.49 -4.00 18.59
N MET A 810 37.73 -4.55 19.53
CA MET A 810 36.29 -4.28 19.66
C MET A 810 36.06 -2.79 20.00
N ILE A 811 36.74 -2.24 20.99
CA ILE A 811 36.63 -0.81 21.35
C ILE A 811 37.04 0.09 20.17
N ALA A 812 38.14 -0.26 19.49
CA ALA A 812 38.56 0.47 18.28
C ALA A 812 37.53 0.48 17.19
N SER A 813 36.86 -0.65 16.92
CA SER A 813 35.80 -0.75 15.95
C SER A 813 34.56 0.08 16.32
N VAL A 814 34.18 0.10 17.60
CA VAL A 814 33.07 0.94 18.08
C VAL A 814 33.39 2.43 17.89
N LEU A 815 34.64 2.84 18.22
CA LEU A 815 35.10 4.22 18.02
C LEU A 815 35.08 4.63 16.53
N GLU A 816 35.50 3.74 15.63
CA GLU A 816 35.50 4.01 14.20
C GLU A 816 34.08 4.13 13.65
N LEU A 817 33.19 3.23 14.08
CA LEU A 817 31.78 3.29 13.68
C LEU A 817 31.06 4.52 14.25
N ALA A 818 31.45 5.01 15.41
CA ALA A 818 30.93 6.26 15.97
C ALA A 818 31.25 7.48 15.08
N LYS A 819 32.41 7.47 14.42
CA LYS A 819 32.88 8.55 13.53
C LYS A 819 32.32 8.48 12.11
N THR A 820 31.70 7.40 11.75
CA THR A 820 31.14 7.23 10.41
C THR A 820 29.84 8.05 10.27
N LEU A 821 29.90 9.12 9.47
CA LEU A 821 28.79 10.07 9.26
C LEU A 821 28.20 9.99 7.85
N ASP A 822 28.62 9.04 7.03
CA ASP A 822 28.16 8.88 5.66
C ASP A 822 26.95 7.91 5.62
N GLY A 823 25.89 8.32 4.94
CA GLY A 823 24.70 7.51 4.75
C GLY A 823 23.81 7.35 5.99
N ASN A 824 23.54 6.12 6.42
CA ASN A 824 22.69 5.82 7.58
C ASN A 824 23.45 5.99 8.90
N LEU A 825 23.05 6.96 9.72
CA LEU A 825 23.66 7.26 11.01
C LEU A 825 23.25 6.33 12.18
N GLY A 826 22.46 5.29 11.90
CA GLY A 826 22.05 4.30 12.90
C GLY A 826 23.23 3.64 13.64
N PRO A 827 24.25 3.13 12.94
CA PRO A 827 25.44 2.58 13.56
C PRO A 827 26.20 3.59 14.45
N SER A 828 26.40 4.84 13.98
CA SER A 828 27.06 5.89 14.78
C SER A 828 26.31 6.16 16.09
N ARG A 829 24.96 6.33 16.01
CA ARG A 829 24.11 6.51 17.19
C ARG A 829 24.26 5.35 18.19
N LEU A 830 24.22 4.10 17.68
CA LEU A 830 24.33 2.91 18.50
C LEU A 830 25.71 2.79 19.17
N ALA A 831 26.78 3.15 18.44
CA ALA A 831 28.16 3.18 18.96
C ALA A 831 28.28 4.14 20.15
N PHE A 832 27.72 5.35 20.07
CA PHE A 832 27.71 6.30 21.21
C PHE A 832 26.91 5.75 22.40
N THR A 833 25.78 5.07 22.16
CA THR A 833 25.01 4.40 23.22
C THR A 833 25.85 3.31 23.93
N ILE A 834 26.59 2.49 23.14
CA ILE A 834 27.49 1.47 23.66
C ILE A 834 28.62 2.10 24.47
N MET A 835 29.25 3.16 23.99
CA MET A 835 30.30 3.88 24.68
C MET A 835 29.81 4.44 26.04
N ALA A 836 28.61 5.00 26.08
CA ALA A 836 27.98 5.45 27.32
C ALA A 836 27.74 4.28 28.29
N ARG A 837 27.29 3.13 27.80
CA ARG A 837 27.08 1.95 28.63
C ARG A 837 28.37 1.34 29.15
N ILE A 838 29.40 1.25 28.32
CA ILE A 838 30.75 0.81 28.70
C ILE A 838 31.33 1.74 29.78
N SER A 839 31.18 3.06 29.62
CA SER A 839 31.63 4.03 30.62
C SER A 839 30.91 3.84 31.95
N ALA A 840 29.62 3.57 31.93
CA ALA A 840 28.83 3.29 33.13
C ALA A 840 29.28 2.01 33.86
N LEU A 841 29.58 0.94 33.11
CA LEU A 841 29.93 -0.37 33.68
C LEU A 841 31.39 -0.41 34.20
N TRP A 842 32.37 0.10 33.45
CA TRP A 842 33.78 -0.09 33.71
C TRP A 842 34.53 1.18 34.15
N GLY A 843 33.86 2.36 34.08
CA GLY A 843 34.46 3.66 34.41
C GLY A 843 34.71 3.93 35.91
N GLY A 844 34.44 2.96 36.77
CA GLY A 844 34.60 3.11 38.22
C GLY A 844 33.44 3.78 38.93
N PRO A 845 33.56 4.20 40.17
CA PRO A 845 32.52 4.83 40.96
C PRO A 845 32.15 6.21 40.42
N ASP A 846 30.92 6.64 40.66
CA ASP A 846 30.46 7.98 40.33
C ASP A 846 31.15 9.00 41.26
N VAL A 847 31.95 9.89 40.71
CA VAL A 847 32.71 10.94 41.42
C VAL A 847 32.04 12.32 41.32
N ALA A 848 31.10 12.48 40.40
CA ALA A 848 30.29 13.68 40.26
C ALA A 848 28.83 13.30 40.10
N THR A 849 27.91 14.16 40.59
CA THR A 849 26.46 13.95 40.50
C THR A 849 25.86 14.96 39.54
N ILE A 850 25.07 14.46 38.62
CA ILE A 850 24.08 15.25 37.88
C ILE A 850 22.81 15.23 38.72
N SER A 851 22.07 16.35 38.79
CA SER A 851 20.81 16.45 39.53
C SER A 851 19.73 15.49 38.95
N ARG A 852 19.83 14.21 39.27
CA ARG A 852 18.89 13.16 38.94
C ARG A 852 18.20 12.68 40.22
N GLU A 853 16.90 12.38 40.16
CA GLU A 853 16.25 11.54 41.17
C GLU A 853 17.03 10.22 41.30
N PRO A 854 17.30 9.74 42.53
CA PRO A 854 18.04 8.50 42.71
C PRO A 854 17.23 7.32 42.17
N THR A 855 17.58 6.85 40.99
CA THR A 855 17.15 5.53 40.53
C THR A 855 17.91 4.50 41.40
N ALA A 856 17.14 3.59 42.02
CA ALA A 856 17.69 2.53 42.85
C ALA A 856 18.84 1.79 42.13
N PRO A 857 19.92 1.42 42.84
CA PRO A 857 21.03 0.70 42.26
C PRO A 857 20.54 -0.66 41.74
N THR A 858 20.43 -0.82 40.46
CA THR A 858 20.16 -2.11 39.81
C THR A 858 21.49 -2.81 39.57
N GLY A 859 21.78 -3.83 40.37
CA GLY A 859 22.85 -4.78 40.11
C GLY A 859 24.10 -4.61 40.99
N SER A 860 24.77 -5.73 41.26
CA SER A 860 26.07 -5.79 41.89
C SER A 860 27.06 -4.85 41.15
N PRO A 861 27.93 -4.14 41.86
CA PRO A 861 28.90 -3.28 41.21
C PRO A 861 29.83 -4.12 40.34
N SER A 862 29.73 -3.94 39.00
CA SER A 862 30.67 -4.53 38.08
C SER A 862 32.08 -4.07 38.45
N PRO A 863 33.10 -4.95 38.42
CA PRO A 863 34.46 -4.56 38.76
C PRO A 863 34.97 -3.50 37.77
N ALA A 864 35.34 -2.34 38.26
CA ALA A 864 35.95 -1.31 37.45
C ALA A 864 37.28 -1.77 36.84
N ILE A 865 37.51 -1.44 35.56
CA ILE A 865 38.79 -1.69 34.91
C ILE A 865 39.78 -0.58 35.38
N PRO A 866 40.92 -0.90 36.02
CA PRO A 866 41.86 0.11 36.46
C PRO A 866 42.34 0.99 35.30
N GLY A 867 42.27 2.31 35.46
CA GLY A 867 42.71 3.30 34.45
C GLY A 867 41.72 3.51 33.30
N PHE A 868 40.53 2.90 33.35
CA PHE A 868 39.52 3.05 32.29
C PHE A 868 38.87 4.43 32.32
N ASP A 869 38.81 5.09 33.47
CA ASP A 869 38.41 6.49 33.61
C ASP A 869 39.33 7.44 32.81
N HIS A 870 40.61 7.19 32.80
CA HIS A 870 41.55 7.92 31.95
C HIS A 870 41.34 7.63 30.47
N PHE A 871 41.11 6.35 30.12
CA PHE A 871 40.82 5.93 28.75
C PHE A 871 39.52 6.58 28.20
N ILE A 872 38.49 6.70 29.01
CA ILE A 872 37.22 7.37 28.65
C ILE A 872 37.52 8.83 28.27
N MET A 873 38.32 9.53 29.02
CA MET A 873 38.72 10.92 28.74
C MET A 873 39.56 11.04 27.47
N GLU A 874 40.56 10.18 27.31
CA GLU A 874 41.46 10.24 26.17
C GLU A 874 40.79 9.86 24.85
N ARG A 875 39.92 8.84 24.85
CA ARG A 875 39.37 8.26 23.63
C ARG A 875 37.90 8.62 23.38
N PHE A 876 37.03 8.44 24.37
CA PHE A 876 35.59 8.63 24.16
C PHE A 876 35.21 10.11 24.09
N HIS A 877 35.68 10.88 25.02
CA HIS A 877 35.49 12.34 25.01
C HIS A 877 36.06 12.97 23.73
N SER A 878 37.27 12.60 23.34
CA SER A 878 37.88 13.11 22.11
C SER A 878 37.06 12.74 20.87
N THR A 879 36.51 11.54 20.80
CA THR A 879 35.62 11.11 19.70
C THR A 879 34.32 11.91 19.65
N CYS A 880 33.71 12.23 20.78
CA CYS A 880 32.54 13.11 20.84
C CYS A 880 32.81 14.46 20.15
N TRP A 881 33.89 15.08 20.49
CA TRP A 881 34.28 16.41 19.98
C TRP A 881 34.79 16.35 18.53
N GLU A 882 35.44 15.28 18.14
CA GLU A 882 35.81 15.04 16.74
C GLU A 882 34.57 14.96 15.84
N VAL A 883 33.55 14.20 16.23
CA VAL A 883 32.29 14.09 15.50
C VAL A 883 31.51 15.40 15.48
N MET A 884 31.40 16.09 16.63
CA MET A 884 30.70 17.38 16.69
C MET A 884 31.38 18.49 15.89
N ARG A 885 32.67 18.37 15.62
CA ARG A 885 33.45 19.33 14.80
C ARG A 885 33.44 19.01 13.32
N ASN A 886 32.92 17.84 12.92
CA ASN A 886 32.86 17.44 11.53
C ASN A 886 31.87 18.34 10.73
N PRO A 887 32.26 18.91 9.59
CA PRO A 887 31.37 19.76 8.76
C PRO A 887 30.11 19.09 8.29
N SER A 888 30.12 17.76 8.18
CA SER A 888 28.94 16.97 7.79
C SER A 888 27.95 16.77 8.92
N PHE A 889 28.35 17.07 10.18
CA PHE A 889 27.49 16.92 11.35
C PHE A 889 26.63 18.16 11.58
N LYS A 890 25.35 18.12 11.12
CA LYS A 890 24.42 19.26 11.10
C LYS A 890 23.15 19.01 11.90
N PRO A 891 23.17 18.96 13.22
CA PRO A 891 22.02 18.58 14.03
C PRO A 891 20.87 19.58 14.03
N SER A 892 21.07 20.80 13.49
CA SER A 892 20.02 21.81 13.35
C SER A 892 19.16 21.64 12.11
N SER A 893 19.68 20.99 11.06
CA SER A 893 19.00 20.80 9.78
C SER A 893 18.67 19.34 9.47
N ASP A 894 19.31 18.40 10.18
CA ASP A 894 19.11 16.98 9.94
C ASP A 894 18.69 16.23 11.21
N ALA A 895 17.59 15.50 11.13
CA ALA A 895 16.99 14.76 12.23
C ALA A 895 17.85 13.57 12.69
N GLN A 896 18.61 12.94 11.81
CA GLN A 896 19.47 11.81 12.17
C GLN A 896 20.68 12.27 12.97
N THR A 897 21.38 13.32 12.53
CA THR A 897 22.49 13.92 13.29
C THR A 897 22.04 14.48 14.64
N LYS A 898 20.80 14.97 14.73
CA LYS A 898 20.20 15.37 16.02
C LYS A 898 20.04 14.19 16.98
N GLN A 899 19.67 13.02 16.48
CA GLN A 899 19.59 11.81 17.32
C GLN A 899 20.97 11.36 17.81
N VAL A 900 21.98 11.40 16.94
CA VAL A 900 23.37 11.12 17.33
C VAL A 900 23.84 12.11 18.40
N LEU A 901 23.56 13.41 18.26
CA LEU A 901 23.88 14.42 19.26
C LEU A 901 23.24 14.11 20.62
N THR A 902 22.04 13.54 20.64
CA THR A 902 21.39 13.14 21.90
C THR A 902 22.14 12.01 22.60
N GLU A 903 22.73 11.07 21.88
CA GLU A 903 23.56 10.01 22.48
C GLU A 903 24.97 10.52 22.87
N ILE A 904 25.53 11.44 22.10
CA ILE A 904 26.77 12.16 22.50
C ILE A 904 26.54 12.92 23.81
N ALA A 905 25.41 13.62 23.95
CA ALA A 905 25.06 14.32 25.19
C ALA A 905 24.97 13.36 26.39
N ALA A 906 24.40 12.19 26.21
CA ALA A 906 24.33 11.15 27.25
C ALA A 906 25.71 10.61 27.60
N LEU A 907 26.57 10.39 26.62
CA LEU A 907 27.97 9.97 26.85
C LEU A 907 28.77 11.03 27.58
N GLU A 908 28.73 12.29 27.19
CA GLU A 908 29.42 13.39 27.86
C GLU A 908 28.99 13.54 29.34
N GLN A 909 27.68 13.42 29.61
CA GLN A 909 27.17 13.38 30.98
C GLN A 909 27.71 12.18 31.75
N MET A 910 27.80 11.01 31.14
CA MET A 910 28.35 9.81 31.77
C MET A 910 29.86 9.97 32.05
N ILE A 911 30.62 10.52 31.10
CA ILE A 911 32.05 10.80 31.27
C ILE A 911 32.27 11.76 32.44
N TYR A 912 31.51 12.86 32.50
CA TYR A 912 31.56 13.78 33.64
C TYR A 912 31.24 13.10 34.96
N THR A 913 30.22 12.25 35.00
CA THR A 913 29.85 11.50 36.21
C THR A 913 30.99 10.63 36.73
N LYS A 914 31.77 10.01 35.82
CA LYS A 914 32.88 9.10 36.14
C LYS A 914 34.21 9.80 36.42
N THR A 915 34.47 10.97 35.85
CA THR A 915 35.78 11.65 35.88
C THR A 915 35.78 13.00 36.58
N GLY A 916 34.60 13.62 36.78
CA GLY A 916 34.42 14.83 37.61
C GLY A 916 35.34 15.99 37.23
N ASN A 917 36.26 16.36 38.18
CA ASN A 917 37.19 17.48 38.00
C ASN A 917 38.14 17.30 36.80
N VAL A 918 38.51 16.08 36.46
CA VAL A 918 39.40 15.82 35.30
C VAL A 918 38.70 16.27 34.02
N TYR A 919 37.42 15.97 33.87
CA TYR A 919 36.60 16.44 32.76
C TYR A 919 36.57 17.97 32.69
N ILE A 920 36.29 18.62 33.81
CA ILE A 920 36.23 20.09 33.87
C ILE A 920 37.55 20.71 33.45
N HIS A 921 38.69 20.21 33.95
CA HIS A 921 40.02 20.71 33.60
C HIS A 921 40.33 20.58 32.10
N GLN A 922 39.98 19.45 31.51
CA GLN A 922 40.20 19.25 30.06
C GLN A 922 39.29 20.15 29.22
N MET A 923 38.05 20.33 29.62
CA MET A 923 37.14 21.27 28.95
C MET A 923 37.65 22.70 29.01
N GLN A 924 38.14 23.14 30.18
CA GLN A 924 38.68 24.50 30.39
C GLN A 924 39.97 24.76 29.61
N ASN A 925 40.83 23.77 29.51
CA ASN A 925 42.14 23.94 28.90
C ASN A 925 42.18 23.72 27.38
N GLU A 926 41.36 22.81 26.88
CA GLU A 926 41.39 22.38 25.47
C GLU A 926 40.12 22.74 24.67
N VAL A 927 38.93 22.53 25.24
CA VAL A 927 37.68 22.63 24.45
C VAL A 927 37.15 24.06 24.47
N PHE A 928 36.94 24.68 25.63
CA PHE A 928 36.39 26.04 25.72
C PHE A 928 37.22 27.10 24.99
N PRO A 929 38.58 27.11 25.12
CA PRO A 929 39.37 28.06 24.36
C PRO A 929 39.26 27.87 22.84
N SER A 930 39.21 26.62 22.39
CA SER A 930 39.07 26.30 20.96
C SER A 930 37.70 26.69 20.37
N LEU A 931 36.69 26.79 21.21
CA LEU A 931 35.33 27.11 20.83
C LEU A 931 34.97 28.58 21.06
N GLY A 932 35.73 29.31 21.86
CA GLY A 932 35.43 30.69 22.22
C GLY A 932 34.16 30.85 23.06
N ILE A 933 33.78 29.84 23.86
CA ILE A 933 32.56 29.80 24.66
C ILE A 933 32.78 30.04 26.15
N ASN A 934 31.69 30.52 26.81
CA ASN A 934 31.68 30.63 28.26
C ASN A 934 31.46 29.24 28.89
N GLY A 935 32.47 28.77 29.61
CA GLY A 935 32.44 27.46 30.27
C GLY A 935 31.39 27.32 31.37
N ASP A 936 30.98 28.42 32.02
CA ASP A 936 30.03 28.37 33.13
C ASP A 936 28.63 27.95 32.68
N ASP A 937 28.16 28.42 31.51
CA ASP A 937 26.85 28.04 30.96
C ASP A 937 26.84 26.58 30.48
N PHE A 938 27.95 26.14 29.89
CA PHE A 938 28.09 24.73 29.51
C PHE A 938 28.04 23.81 30.74
N LEU A 939 28.85 24.08 31.77
CA LEU A 939 28.90 23.28 32.99
C LEU A 939 27.57 23.30 33.73
N ARG A 940 26.89 24.45 33.75
CA ARG A 940 25.53 24.52 34.29
C ARG A 940 24.58 23.63 33.53
N SER A 941 24.56 23.71 32.21
CA SER A 941 23.69 22.87 31.38
C SER A 941 24.00 21.38 31.55
N LEU A 942 25.26 21.00 31.58
CA LEU A 942 25.72 19.63 31.80
C LEU A 942 25.22 19.05 33.13
N THR A 943 25.29 19.83 34.21
CA THR A 943 25.05 19.39 35.60
C THR A 943 23.57 19.47 35.99
N THR A 944 22.80 20.40 35.42
CA THR A 944 21.38 20.60 35.76
C THR A 944 20.40 19.88 34.86
N SER A 945 20.86 19.44 33.68
CA SER A 945 19.94 18.71 32.74
C SER A 945 19.65 17.30 33.26
N THR A 946 18.44 17.09 33.69
CA THR A 946 17.96 15.79 34.20
C THR A 946 17.71 14.76 33.08
N ASP A 947 17.54 15.20 31.83
CA ASP A 947 17.33 14.38 30.65
C ASP A 947 18.42 14.71 29.59
N LYS A 948 18.92 13.66 28.94
CA LYS A 948 19.90 13.79 27.84
C LYS A 948 19.41 14.73 26.73
N ARG A 949 18.09 14.84 26.51
CA ARG A 949 17.48 15.74 25.52
C ARG A 949 17.70 17.22 25.85
N GLN A 950 17.65 17.57 27.12
CA GLN A 950 17.87 18.99 27.55
C GLN A 950 19.29 19.41 27.25
N PHE A 951 20.29 18.58 27.61
CA PHE A 951 21.67 18.85 27.32
C PHE A 951 21.97 18.80 25.81
N SER A 952 21.36 17.87 25.08
CA SER A 952 21.47 17.81 23.63
C SER A 952 20.95 19.09 22.95
N ASN A 953 19.83 19.66 23.40
CA ASN A 953 19.32 20.92 22.87
C ASN A 953 20.29 22.09 23.11
N TYR A 954 20.94 22.12 24.27
CA TYR A 954 21.98 23.10 24.53
C TYR A 954 23.18 22.92 23.57
N LEU A 955 23.66 21.70 23.40
CA LEU A 955 24.75 21.40 22.46
C LEU A 955 24.35 21.75 21.01
N GLN A 956 23.11 21.54 20.64
CA GLN A 956 22.59 21.93 19.32
C GLN A 956 22.65 23.44 19.12
N GLN A 957 22.23 24.22 20.10
CA GLN A 957 22.34 25.69 20.07
C GLN A 957 23.78 26.15 19.96
N LEU A 958 24.66 25.53 20.73
CA LEU A 958 26.09 25.81 20.72
C LEU A 958 26.71 25.57 19.33
N LEU A 959 26.37 24.49 18.68
CA LEU A 959 26.82 24.15 17.32
C LEU A 959 26.21 25.04 16.23
N SER A 960 24.99 25.54 16.46
CA SER A 960 24.30 26.42 15.51
C SER A 960 24.77 27.87 15.55
N SER A 961 25.39 28.30 16.66
CA SER A 961 25.98 29.65 16.81
C SER A 961 27.35 29.81 16.14
N ARG A 962 27.83 28.77 15.51
CA ARG A 962 29.05 28.70 14.70
C ARG A 962 28.72 28.78 13.24
#